data_d65bf9faa12edd9f5be21361a779b4b8
#
_entry.id   d65bf9faa12edd9f5be21361a779b4b8
#
_cell.length_a   1.000
_cell.length_b   1.000
_cell.length_c   1.000
_cell.angle_alpha   90.00
_cell.angle_beta   90.00
_cell.angle_gamma   90.00
#
_symmetry.space_group_name_H-M   'P 1'
#
loop_
_entity.id
_entity.type
_entity.pdbx_description
1 polymer ?
#
loop_
_entity_poly.entity_id
_entity_poly.type
_entity_poly.pdbx_seq_one_letter_code
_entity_poly.pdbx_strand_id
1 'polypeptide(L)'
;MTDSPESTGGETAPDQTDLLQSLTAWQQAILQGANFSIIATDENGVIVSFNPAAERMLGYSADEMIGKMTPGVLHDPEELADRARELSEELGTVVAPGYATFVTKANLGIAEEREWTYLRKDGSRLPVLLSVTALRRPDHTILGYLGIAVDITERKRLEQAIAAAQAREVGQYEQRLRLSNKVFEYSSEAIMVTDADSRIINVNPAFTGLTGYRADEVIGKTPSILSSGKHDRNFYEAMWQNLLTDGQWAGEVWDRRKDGSIYPKWTVINAVRENGVTTHYVALFSDISERKEHEERINYLARHDHLTGLPNRLMFHERMQHALARAERNSNRLALVFIDLDRFKNINDSLGHFFGDQLLIQTAQRLRSGVRVSDTVARLGGDEFLVVLENVGDQNRCAQLLVHLHERLEQPYRIEEAVIHAPPSIGVALYPDDGADIVTLMRHADTAMYQVKAKGRNGWSFYAPRMNDEVQERIVLERDLRLALARGEFVLHYQPQWDLTNDCLFGWEALVRWQHPQRGLVPPDKFIPIAEETGLIVPLGDWVLETACREIRDWEQEGLGSYRIAINLSARQFTQQALGERIEAILVATGLAPGRLELEITESVLMEDADLTAEILQRLKQLGVTIAIDDFGTGYSSLAYLKAFPVNKLKIDRSFVRDIVSDPNDAAIVSAIISMARSMGLVTIAEGVETEAQRDFLMAQGCQELQGYLFGRPMNASAVRSFFGGQDGPGGAVSGNAKQMPLPSATIQ
;
A
#
# COMPACT_ATOMS: atom_id res chain seq x y z
N MET A 1 -33.17 56.87 -50.25
CA MET A 1 -32.28 57.95 -49.76
C MET A 1 -31.05 57.25 -49.31
N THR A 2 -30.12 57.22 -50.16
CA THR A 2 -28.80 57.82 -50.26
C THR A 2 -27.77 56.97 -49.51
N ASP A 3 -26.64 56.56 -49.95
CA ASP A 3 -25.88 56.71 -51.18
C ASP A 3 -24.76 55.69 -51.15
N SER A 4 -24.47 55.11 -52.29
CA SER A 4 -23.20 54.42 -52.52
C SER A 4 -22.11 55.45 -52.73
N PRO A 5 -20.84 55.11 -52.62
CA PRO A 5 -20.06 55.20 -53.84
C PRO A 5 -19.19 53.92 -54.08
N GLU A 6 -19.16 53.62 -55.36
CA GLU A 6 -18.17 52.83 -56.07
C GLU A 6 -16.75 53.35 -55.89
N SER A 7 -15.77 52.45 -55.84
CA SER A 7 -14.47 52.78 -56.46
C SER A 7 -13.83 51.51 -57.02
N THR A 8 -13.70 51.50 -58.26
CA THR A 8 -12.91 50.66 -59.16
C THR A 8 -11.41 50.68 -58.78
N GLY A 9 -10.81 49.52 -58.81
CA GLY A 9 -9.36 49.40 -58.77
C GLY A 9 -8.89 48.06 -59.38
N GLY A 10 -8.13 48.24 -60.46
CA GLY A 10 -7.78 47.22 -61.43
C GLY A 10 -6.96 46.04 -60.93
N GLU A 11 -7.18 44.98 -61.61
CA GLU A 11 -6.38 43.74 -61.56
C GLU A 11 -5.01 43.95 -62.23
N THR A 12 -3.96 43.58 -61.57
CA THR A 12 -2.63 43.33 -62.15
C THR A 12 -2.21 41.88 -61.87
N ALA A 13 -1.64 41.30 -62.91
CA ALA A 13 -1.24 39.87 -62.96
C ALA A 13 -0.17 39.50 -61.92
N PRO A 14 -0.14 38.24 -61.52
CA PRO A 14 0.75 37.76 -60.44
C PRO A 14 2.17 37.62 -60.98
N ASP A 15 3.07 38.39 -60.38
CA ASP A 15 4.49 38.35 -60.59
C ASP A 15 5.18 37.42 -59.58
N GLN A 16 6.48 37.15 -59.79
CA GLN A 16 7.34 36.37 -58.82
C GLN A 16 7.14 36.76 -57.35
N THR A 17 6.58 37.94 -57.10
CA THR A 17 6.14 38.46 -55.81
C THR A 17 5.07 37.57 -55.15
N ASP A 18 4.16 36.92 -55.91
CA ASP A 18 3.09 36.09 -55.39
C ASP A 18 3.59 34.72 -54.89
N LEU A 19 4.59 34.14 -55.58
CA LEU A 19 5.23 32.90 -55.12
C LEU A 19 6.00 33.14 -53.81
N LEU A 20 6.61 34.29 -53.67
CA LEU A 20 7.26 34.75 -52.46
C LEU A 20 6.25 35.06 -51.36
N GLN A 21 5.08 35.60 -51.71
CA GLN A 21 3.99 35.81 -50.75
C GLN A 21 3.35 34.49 -50.27
N SER A 22 3.20 33.52 -51.17
CA SER A 22 2.75 32.19 -50.84
C SER A 22 3.69 31.46 -49.87
N LEU A 23 5.00 31.53 -50.15
CA LEU A 23 6.04 31.03 -49.26
C LEU A 23 6.04 31.76 -47.90
N THR A 24 5.76 33.10 -47.94
CA THR A 24 5.66 33.92 -46.75
C THR A 24 4.37 33.63 -45.96
N ALA A 25 3.26 33.36 -46.62
CA ALA A 25 2.01 32.92 -46.02
C ALA A 25 2.18 31.52 -45.37
N TRP A 26 2.89 30.65 -46.03
CA TRP A 26 3.30 29.34 -45.48
C TRP A 26 4.19 29.49 -44.25
N GLN A 27 5.23 30.30 -44.35
CA GLN A 27 6.06 30.66 -43.22
C GLN A 27 5.23 31.23 -42.07
N GLN A 28 4.32 32.15 -42.41
CA GLN A 28 3.45 32.75 -41.41
C GLN A 28 2.49 31.74 -40.77
N ALA A 29 1.92 30.82 -41.53
CA ALA A 29 1.01 29.81 -40.99
C ALA A 29 1.72 28.83 -40.04
N ILE A 30 2.93 28.40 -40.35
CA ILE A 30 3.76 27.53 -39.49
C ILE A 30 4.31 28.32 -38.28
N LEU A 31 4.70 29.56 -38.50
CA LEU A 31 5.26 30.44 -37.45
C LEU A 31 4.20 31.07 -36.53
N GLN A 32 2.98 31.30 -37.01
CA GLN A 32 1.86 31.83 -36.21
C GLN A 32 1.30 30.82 -35.22
N GLY A 33 1.48 29.48 -35.45
CA GLY A 33 1.11 28.45 -34.51
C GLY A 33 2.06 28.28 -33.32
N ALA A 34 3.23 28.91 -33.37
CA ALA A 34 4.26 28.64 -32.36
C ALA A 34 4.35 29.79 -31.32
N ASN A 35 3.54 29.70 -30.31
CA ASN A 35 3.59 30.59 -29.12
C ASN A 35 4.56 30.09 -28.05
N PHE A 36 5.76 29.67 -28.42
CA PHE A 36 6.70 29.02 -27.51
C PHE A 36 8.11 29.56 -27.66
N SER A 37 8.88 29.43 -26.62
CA SER A 37 10.30 29.72 -26.61
C SER A 37 11.04 28.72 -27.52
N ILE A 38 11.85 29.23 -28.47
CA ILE A 38 12.75 28.42 -29.31
C ILE A 38 14.18 28.84 -28.99
N ILE A 39 14.98 27.85 -28.56
CA ILE A 39 16.39 28.04 -28.25
C ILE A 39 17.18 27.03 -29.10
N ALA A 40 18.10 27.51 -29.93
CA ALA A 40 19.00 26.63 -30.65
C ALA A 40 20.42 26.69 -30.07
N THR A 41 21.13 25.58 -30.08
CA THR A 41 22.53 25.48 -29.63
C THR A 41 23.40 24.92 -30.76
N ASP A 42 24.70 25.16 -30.69
CA ASP A 42 25.69 24.45 -31.49
C ASP A 42 25.86 23.00 -31.00
N GLU A 43 26.80 22.28 -31.59
CA GLU A 43 27.15 20.90 -31.21
C GLU A 43 27.71 20.78 -29.78
N ASN A 44 28.27 21.88 -29.25
CA ASN A 44 28.85 21.95 -27.91
C ASN A 44 27.84 22.40 -26.85
N GLY A 45 26.61 22.71 -27.26
CA GLY A 45 25.54 23.18 -26.36
C GLY A 45 25.55 24.67 -26.11
N VAL A 46 26.41 25.46 -26.80
CA VAL A 46 26.39 26.90 -26.69
C VAL A 46 25.19 27.42 -27.46
N ILE A 47 24.40 28.27 -26.87
CA ILE A 47 23.23 28.86 -27.49
C ILE A 47 23.66 29.72 -28.68
N VAL A 48 23.18 29.38 -29.86
CA VAL A 48 23.43 30.11 -31.12
C VAL A 48 22.20 30.88 -31.59
N SER A 49 21.03 30.52 -31.08
CA SER A 49 19.80 31.26 -31.30
C SER A 49 18.98 31.25 -30.03
N PHE A 50 18.47 32.40 -29.69
CA PHE A 50 17.66 32.60 -28.50
C PHE A 50 16.50 33.52 -28.89
N ASN A 51 15.31 32.97 -29.04
CA ASN A 51 14.21 33.72 -29.59
C ASN A 51 13.58 34.69 -28.58
N PRO A 52 12.87 35.73 -29.07
CA PRO A 52 12.25 36.73 -28.18
C PRO A 52 11.24 36.18 -27.18
N ALA A 53 10.65 34.99 -27.43
CA ALA A 53 9.77 34.35 -26.47
C ALA A 53 10.57 33.71 -25.31
N ALA A 54 11.76 33.19 -25.60
CA ALA A 54 12.67 32.71 -24.56
C ALA A 54 13.19 33.87 -23.70
N GLU A 55 13.52 35.01 -24.32
CA GLU A 55 13.94 36.22 -23.58
C GLU A 55 12.84 36.69 -22.62
N ARG A 56 11.63 36.89 -23.15
CA ARG A 56 10.48 37.30 -22.32
C ARG A 56 10.13 36.28 -21.26
N MET A 57 10.20 35.03 -21.64
CA MET A 57 9.85 33.92 -20.74
C MET A 57 10.90 33.80 -19.62
N LEU A 58 12.17 34.09 -19.91
CA LEU A 58 13.28 33.80 -19.04
C LEU A 58 13.96 35.04 -18.44
N GLY A 59 13.73 36.24 -19.02
CA GLY A 59 14.31 37.49 -18.52
C GLY A 59 15.77 37.71 -18.89
N TYR A 60 16.37 36.86 -19.74
CA TYR A 60 17.71 37.00 -20.28
C TYR A 60 17.63 37.60 -21.69
N SER A 61 18.62 38.44 -22.07
CA SER A 61 18.74 38.89 -23.44
C SER A 61 19.48 37.88 -24.31
N ALA A 62 19.23 37.90 -25.62
CA ALA A 62 19.95 37.06 -26.59
C ALA A 62 21.46 37.31 -26.54
N ASP A 63 21.87 38.58 -26.37
CA ASP A 63 23.27 38.95 -26.23
C ASP A 63 23.96 38.39 -25.00
N GLU A 64 23.20 38.08 -23.95
CA GLU A 64 23.73 37.43 -22.75
C GLU A 64 23.85 35.93 -22.93
N MET A 65 22.99 35.35 -23.74
CA MET A 65 22.85 33.90 -23.87
C MET A 65 23.59 33.32 -25.06
N ILE A 66 23.49 34.01 -26.22
CA ILE A 66 24.09 33.55 -27.47
C ILE A 66 25.61 33.58 -27.41
N GLY A 67 26.25 32.46 -27.71
CA GLY A 67 27.70 32.30 -27.69
C GLY A 67 28.34 32.23 -26.30
N LYS A 68 27.57 32.36 -25.24
CA LYS A 68 28.06 32.47 -23.86
C LYS A 68 27.55 31.43 -22.90
N MET A 69 26.35 30.99 -23.11
CA MET A 69 25.65 30.11 -22.15
C MET A 69 25.10 28.84 -22.81
N THR A 70 24.85 27.86 -22.01
CA THR A 70 24.13 26.66 -22.39
C THR A 70 22.72 26.68 -21.79
N PRO A 71 21.72 25.99 -22.37
CA PRO A 71 20.38 25.93 -21.82
C PRO A 71 20.28 25.40 -20.37
N GLY A 72 21.34 24.75 -19.89
CA GLY A 72 21.37 24.22 -18.53
C GLY A 72 21.17 25.28 -17.44
N VAL A 73 21.59 26.53 -17.69
CA VAL A 73 21.40 27.62 -16.71
C VAL A 73 19.94 28.08 -16.57
N LEU A 74 19.10 27.68 -17.52
CA LEU A 74 17.69 28.04 -17.57
C LEU A 74 16.81 27.05 -16.81
N HIS A 75 17.38 25.99 -16.30
CA HIS A 75 16.65 24.91 -15.65
C HIS A 75 16.99 24.83 -14.18
N ASP A 76 16.05 24.34 -13.43
CA ASP A 76 16.27 24.02 -12.04
C ASP A 76 17.39 22.97 -11.91
N PRO A 77 18.48 23.25 -11.17
CA PRO A 77 19.58 22.31 -11.02
C PRO A 77 19.15 20.95 -10.39
N GLU A 78 18.14 20.96 -9.55
CA GLU A 78 17.60 19.73 -8.94
C GLU A 78 16.87 18.90 -10.00
N GLU A 79 16.01 19.52 -10.82
CA GLU A 79 15.34 18.82 -11.93
C GLU A 79 16.33 18.25 -12.95
N LEU A 80 17.43 19.01 -13.21
CA LEU A 80 18.50 18.53 -14.08
C LEU A 80 19.21 17.30 -13.51
N ALA A 81 19.52 17.35 -12.22
CA ALA A 81 20.16 16.23 -11.55
C ALA A 81 19.26 15.00 -11.49
N ASP A 82 17.98 15.21 -11.25
CA ASP A 82 17.00 14.15 -11.23
C ASP A 82 16.84 13.50 -12.59
N ARG A 83 16.70 14.32 -13.62
CA ARG A 83 16.57 13.82 -15.00
C ARG A 83 17.83 13.12 -15.50
N ALA A 84 19.00 13.60 -15.12
CA ALA A 84 20.26 12.93 -15.47
C ALA A 84 20.33 11.53 -14.84
N ARG A 85 19.84 11.37 -13.62
CA ARG A 85 19.70 10.05 -12.98
C ARG A 85 18.71 9.15 -13.73
N GLU A 86 17.50 9.67 -14.01
CA GLU A 86 16.49 8.93 -14.77
C GLU A 86 17.03 8.47 -16.14
N LEU A 87 17.70 9.37 -16.87
CA LEU A 87 18.27 9.04 -18.16
C LEU A 87 19.43 8.03 -18.06
N SER A 88 20.22 8.12 -16.99
CA SER A 88 21.30 7.16 -16.75
C SER A 88 20.76 5.77 -16.49
N GLU A 89 19.66 5.68 -15.75
CA GLU A 89 18.95 4.42 -15.51
C GLU A 89 18.27 3.90 -16.80
N GLU A 90 17.59 4.77 -17.52
CA GLU A 90 16.84 4.44 -18.73
C GLU A 90 17.77 3.92 -19.86
N LEU A 91 18.95 4.52 -19.98
CA LEU A 91 19.87 4.26 -21.09
C LEU A 91 21.05 3.34 -20.73
N GLY A 92 21.18 2.98 -19.45
CA GLY A 92 22.28 2.14 -18.97
C GLY A 92 23.67 2.81 -19.07
N THR A 93 23.73 4.14 -19.23
CA THR A 93 24.96 4.93 -19.36
C THR A 93 24.91 6.15 -18.45
N VAL A 94 26.03 6.51 -17.85
CA VAL A 94 26.07 7.69 -16.98
C VAL A 94 25.86 8.95 -17.79
N VAL A 95 24.75 9.64 -17.58
CA VAL A 95 24.45 10.97 -18.13
C VAL A 95 24.77 12.01 -17.07
N ALA A 96 25.72 12.90 -17.37
CA ALA A 96 26.06 14.00 -16.46
C ALA A 96 24.92 15.01 -16.36
N PRO A 97 24.61 15.54 -15.16
CA PRO A 97 23.65 16.65 -15.03
C PRO A 97 24.11 17.88 -15.83
N GLY A 98 23.17 18.50 -16.54
CA GLY A 98 23.42 19.67 -17.35
C GLY A 98 23.04 19.47 -18.81
N TYR A 99 23.85 19.97 -19.72
CA TYR A 99 23.54 19.93 -21.15
C TYR A 99 23.28 18.52 -21.70
N ALA A 100 24.08 17.56 -21.26
CA ALA A 100 23.91 16.14 -21.65
C ALA A 100 22.49 15.61 -21.36
N THR A 101 21.85 16.11 -20.32
CA THR A 101 20.49 15.72 -19.93
C THR A 101 19.44 16.00 -21.01
N PHE A 102 19.66 17.04 -21.83
CA PHE A 102 18.72 17.41 -22.88
C PHE A 102 19.01 16.73 -24.22
N VAL A 103 20.29 16.50 -24.50
CA VAL A 103 20.70 16.07 -25.84
C VAL A 103 20.84 14.57 -25.98
N THR A 104 20.93 13.85 -24.91
CA THR A 104 21.15 12.39 -24.95
C THR A 104 20.06 11.67 -25.74
N LYS A 105 18.79 11.96 -25.49
CA LYS A 105 17.69 11.37 -26.27
C LYS A 105 17.60 11.96 -27.67
N ALA A 106 17.80 13.26 -27.81
CA ALA A 106 17.83 13.90 -29.10
C ALA A 106 18.94 13.34 -30.02
N ASN A 107 20.09 12.99 -29.46
CA ASN A 107 21.17 12.29 -30.14
C ASN A 107 20.77 10.91 -30.65
N LEU A 108 19.90 10.24 -29.95
CA LEU A 108 19.32 8.94 -30.33
C LEU A 108 18.16 9.08 -31.33
N GLY A 109 17.82 10.33 -31.71
CA GLY A 109 16.68 10.60 -32.62
C GLY A 109 15.32 10.54 -31.93
N ILE A 110 15.28 10.54 -30.60
CA ILE A 110 14.05 10.48 -29.80
C ILE A 110 13.68 11.91 -29.40
N ALA A 111 12.58 12.43 -29.94
CA ALA A 111 11.98 13.68 -29.47
C ALA A 111 11.19 13.39 -28.18
N GLU A 112 11.53 14.07 -27.10
CA GLU A 112 10.84 13.98 -25.84
C GLU A 112 10.25 15.33 -25.45
N GLU A 113 8.95 15.38 -25.20
CA GLU A 113 8.30 16.54 -24.59
C GLU A 113 8.23 16.31 -23.08
N ARG A 114 8.76 17.27 -22.33
CA ARG A 114 8.75 17.19 -20.88
C ARG A 114 8.48 18.58 -20.29
N GLU A 115 7.74 18.57 -19.20
CA GLU A 115 7.63 19.77 -18.36
C GLU A 115 8.93 19.96 -17.60
N TRP A 116 9.38 21.22 -17.59
CA TRP A 116 10.56 21.67 -16.88
C TRP A 116 10.26 22.97 -16.15
N THR A 117 10.97 23.21 -15.09
CA THR A 117 10.98 24.50 -14.43
C THR A 117 12.13 25.34 -14.96
N TYR A 118 11.81 26.32 -15.77
CA TYR A 118 12.79 27.33 -16.13
C TYR A 118 13.03 28.30 -14.99
N LEU A 119 14.29 28.64 -14.78
CA LEU A 119 14.72 29.69 -13.87
C LEU A 119 14.91 30.96 -14.66
N ARG A 120 14.11 31.99 -14.37
CA ARG A 120 14.29 33.32 -14.96
C ARG A 120 15.49 34.03 -14.33
N LYS A 121 15.96 35.04 -14.99
CA LYS A 121 17.08 35.87 -14.51
C LYS A 121 16.85 36.50 -13.13
N ASP A 122 15.61 36.83 -12.81
CA ASP A 122 15.21 37.35 -11.51
C ASP A 122 15.07 36.29 -10.44
N GLY A 123 15.39 35.05 -10.78
CA GLY A 123 15.25 33.88 -9.87
C GLY A 123 13.84 33.33 -9.80
N SER A 124 12.88 33.90 -10.49
CA SER A 124 11.53 33.37 -10.54
C SER A 124 11.47 32.06 -11.34
N ARG A 125 10.61 31.15 -10.93
CA ARG A 125 10.41 29.84 -11.56
C ARG A 125 9.25 29.91 -12.55
N LEU A 126 9.46 29.37 -13.74
CA LEU A 126 8.48 29.28 -14.79
C LEU A 126 8.32 27.83 -15.27
N PRO A 127 7.18 27.19 -15.04
CA PRO A 127 6.93 25.90 -15.62
C PRO A 127 6.73 25.97 -17.12
N VAL A 128 7.45 25.16 -17.86
CA VAL A 128 7.41 25.11 -19.33
C VAL A 128 7.30 23.67 -19.80
N LEU A 129 6.63 23.45 -20.91
CA LEU A 129 6.71 22.21 -21.66
C LEU A 129 7.81 22.34 -22.70
N LEU A 130 8.87 21.58 -22.56
CA LEU A 130 10.06 21.61 -23.42
C LEU A 130 10.12 20.37 -24.29
N SER A 131 10.29 20.61 -25.61
CA SER A 131 10.67 19.59 -26.57
C SER A 131 12.06 19.90 -27.12
N VAL A 132 12.96 18.93 -27.17
CA VAL A 132 14.32 19.09 -27.67
C VAL A 132 14.57 18.13 -28.84
N THR A 133 15.00 18.72 -29.99
CA THR A 133 15.29 17.96 -31.23
C THR A 133 16.72 18.24 -31.71
N ALA A 134 17.44 17.22 -32.13
CA ALA A 134 18.77 17.38 -32.72
C ALA A 134 18.68 17.92 -34.15
N LEU A 135 19.36 18.99 -34.41
CA LEU A 135 19.52 19.57 -35.75
C LEU A 135 20.70 18.87 -36.45
N ARG A 136 20.43 18.26 -37.61
CA ARG A 136 21.45 17.52 -38.36
C ARG A 136 21.64 18.10 -39.75
N ARG A 137 22.88 18.08 -40.24
CA ARG A 137 23.19 18.37 -41.61
C ARG A 137 22.70 17.25 -42.54
N PRO A 138 22.69 17.46 -43.86
CA PRO A 138 22.37 16.39 -44.82
C PRO A 138 23.31 15.16 -44.72
N ASP A 139 24.51 15.35 -44.20
CA ASP A 139 25.49 14.29 -43.91
C ASP A 139 25.29 13.57 -42.58
N HIS A 140 24.16 13.82 -41.92
CA HIS A 140 23.80 13.32 -40.60
C HIS A 140 24.64 13.82 -39.42
N THR A 141 25.63 14.69 -39.65
CA THR A 141 26.37 15.32 -38.55
C THR A 141 25.45 16.27 -37.79
N ILE A 142 25.60 16.28 -36.47
CA ILE A 142 24.82 17.18 -35.63
C ILE A 142 25.34 18.62 -35.83
N LEU A 143 24.45 19.49 -36.24
CA LEU A 143 24.73 20.92 -36.33
C LEU A 143 24.54 21.65 -34.99
N GLY A 144 23.66 21.07 -34.16
CA GLY A 144 23.24 21.61 -32.89
C GLY A 144 21.89 21.05 -32.46
N TYR A 145 21.20 21.70 -31.54
CA TYR A 145 19.91 21.26 -31.03
C TYR A 145 18.90 22.39 -30.96
N LEU A 146 17.63 22.08 -31.17
CA LEU A 146 16.51 22.98 -31.09
C LEU A 146 15.64 22.62 -29.89
N GLY A 147 15.57 23.49 -28.90
CA GLY A 147 14.64 23.42 -27.79
C GLY A 147 13.43 24.32 -28.00
N ILE A 148 12.23 23.76 -27.85
CA ILE A 148 10.96 24.48 -27.94
C ILE A 148 10.28 24.38 -26.58
N ALA A 149 10.05 25.54 -25.94
CA ALA A 149 9.39 25.61 -24.66
C ALA A 149 8.17 26.55 -24.71
N VAL A 150 7.08 26.01 -24.20
CA VAL A 150 5.80 26.73 -24.11
C VAL A 150 5.58 27.12 -22.65
N ASP A 151 5.34 28.37 -22.39
CA ASP A 151 4.86 28.84 -21.09
C ASP A 151 3.44 28.31 -20.86
N ILE A 152 3.27 27.47 -19.87
CA ILE A 152 1.98 26.94 -19.50
C ILE A 152 1.28 27.77 -18.42
N THR A 153 1.90 28.87 -17.96
CA THR A 153 1.35 29.70 -16.88
C THR A 153 0.67 31.00 -17.36
N GLU A 154 0.92 31.48 -18.52
CA GLU A 154 0.30 32.76 -18.96
C GLU A 154 -0.05 32.85 -20.44
N ARG A 155 -1.29 33.18 -20.70
CA ARG A 155 -1.88 33.44 -22.01
C ARG A 155 -1.95 34.94 -22.37
N LYS A 156 -1.31 35.83 -21.62
CA LYS A 156 -1.56 37.28 -21.75
C LYS A 156 -0.32 38.15 -21.75
N ARG A 157 0.52 38.15 -22.77
CA ARG A 157 1.42 39.30 -23.00
C ARG A 157 1.93 39.38 -24.45
N LEU A 158 1.07 39.49 -25.39
CA LEU A 158 1.47 39.42 -26.81
C LEU A 158 1.40 40.73 -27.64
N GLU A 159 1.31 41.92 -27.12
CA GLU A 159 1.02 43.09 -27.96
C GLU A 159 2.10 44.20 -28.11
N GLN A 160 3.32 44.09 -27.62
CA GLN A 160 4.23 45.25 -27.65
C GLN A 160 5.53 45.15 -28.47
N ALA A 161 5.70 44.19 -29.35
CA ALA A 161 7.01 43.99 -29.99
C ALA A 161 7.15 44.36 -31.50
N ILE A 162 6.27 45.12 -32.12
CA ILE A 162 6.24 45.28 -33.59
C ILE A 162 7.14 46.39 -34.18
N ALA A 163 7.70 47.34 -33.42
CA ALA A 163 8.29 48.59 -33.97
C ALA A 163 9.78 48.57 -34.42
N ALA A 164 10.52 47.49 -34.20
CA ALA A 164 11.98 47.53 -34.45
C ALA A 164 12.47 46.82 -35.73
N ALA A 165 11.59 46.31 -36.56
CA ALA A 165 11.91 45.29 -37.57
C ALA A 165 12.29 45.78 -39.00
N GLN A 166 12.12 47.07 -39.37
CA GLN A 166 12.20 47.51 -40.79
C GLN A 166 13.63 47.72 -41.38
N ALA A 167 14.68 47.73 -40.58
CA ALA A 167 16.04 48.06 -41.09
C ALA A 167 16.92 46.80 -41.40
N ARG A 168 16.41 45.59 -41.23
CA ARG A 168 17.23 44.37 -41.44
C ARG A 168 16.67 43.43 -42.54
N GLU A 169 15.92 43.93 -43.47
CA GLU A 169 15.01 43.16 -44.31
C GLU A 169 15.67 42.15 -45.28
N VAL A 170 16.77 42.41 -45.92
CA VAL A 170 17.31 41.49 -46.94
C VAL A 170 18.09 40.33 -46.33
N GLY A 171 18.95 40.58 -45.36
CA GLY A 171 19.70 39.51 -44.67
C GLY A 171 18.81 38.63 -43.77
N GLN A 172 17.72 39.23 -43.21
CA GLN A 172 16.73 38.51 -42.44
C GLN A 172 15.83 37.61 -43.29
N TYR A 173 15.62 37.97 -44.57
CA TYR A 173 14.79 37.24 -45.51
C TYR A 173 15.42 35.89 -45.89
N GLU A 174 16.71 35.85 -46.22
CA GLU A 174 17.42 34.62 -46.49
C GLU A 174 17.54 33.73 -45.22
N GLN A 175 17.75 34.36 -44.09
CA GLN A 175 17.83 33.65 -42.82
C GLN A 175 16.46 33.08 -42.39
N ARG A 176 15.37 33.84 -42.67
CA ARG A 176 14.00 33.34 -42.44
C ARG A 176 13.65 32.18 -43.37
N LEU A 177 14.01 32.25 -44.66
CA LEU A 177 13.82 31.16 -45.62
C LEU A 177 14.60 29.89 -45.20
N ARG A 178 15.86 30.07 -44.78
CA ARG A 178 16.67 28.95 -44.26
C ARG A 178 16.07 28.38 -42.97
N LEU A 179 15.59 29.26 -42.07
CA LEU A 179 14.96 28.81 -40.84
C LEU A 179 13.63 28.08 -41.08
N SER A 180 12.82 28.59 -42.02
CA SER A 180 11.55 27.95 -42.44
C SER A 180 11.75 26.61 -43.05
N ASN A 181 12.73 26.46 -43.95
CA ASN A 181 13.09 25.17 -44.52
C ASN A 181 13.60 24.22 -43.43
N LYS A 182 14.42 24.73 -42.48
CA LYS A 182 14.86 23.92 -41.34
C LYS A 182 13.70 23.50 -40.42
N VAL A 183 12.75 24.42 -40.15
CA VAL A 183 11.55 24.10 -39.34
C VAL A 183 10.74 23.00 -40.06
N PHE A 184 10.58 23.12 -41.38
CA PHE A 184 9.90 22.08 -42.18
C PHE A 184 10.66 20.73 -42.15
N GLU A 185 11.99 20.77 -42.34
CA GLU A 185 12.85 19.58 -42.37
C GLU A 185 13.01 18.91 -41.00
N TYR A 186 13.10 19.72 -39.92
CA TYR A 186 13.39 19.23 -38.57
C TYR A 186 12.17 19.23 -37.64
N SER A 187 10.97 19.50 -38.15
CA SER A 187 9.74 19.35 -37.40
C SER A 187 9.59 17.88 -36.96
N SER A 188 9.29 17.67 -35.68
CA SER A 188 8.93 16.36 -35.17
C SER A 188 7.56 15.87 -35.69
N GLU A 189 6.70 16.80 -36.12
CA GLU A 189 5.41 16.47 -36.74
C GLU A 189 5.56 16.20 -38.21
N ALA A 190 4.86 15.22 -38.71
CA ALA A 190 4.77 14.94 -40.13
C ALA A 190 3.99 16.06 -40.82
N ILE A 191 4.60 16.66 -41.82
CA ILE A 191 4.00 17.72 -42.65
C ILE A 191 3.86 17.19 -44.06
N MET A 192 2.64 17.29 -44.57
CA MET A 192 2.31 16.94 -45.95
C MET A 192 1.57 18.11 -46.61
N VAL A 193 2.00 18.43 -47.76
CA VAL A 193 1.41 19.51 -48.57
C VAL A 193 0.88 18.93 -49.86
N THR A 194 -0.34 19.35 -50.22
CA THR A 194 -0.97 18.94 -51.46
C THR A 194 -1.35 20.17 -52.29
N ASP A 195 -1.50 19.98 -53.59
CA ASP A 195 -2.17 20.96 -54.46
C ASP A 195 -3.69 20.99 -54.24
N ALA A 196 -4.40 21.81 -55.01
CA ALA A 196 -5.85 21.97 -54.93
C ALA A 196 -6.62 20.68 -55.28
N ASP A 197 -6.00 19.78 -56.08
CA ASP A 197 -6.55 18.47 -56.45
C ASP A 197 -6.18 17.38 -55.45
N SER A 198 -5.65 17.77 -54.29
CA SER A 198 -5.23 16.87 -53.22
C SER A 198 -4.08 15.91 -53.61
N ARG A 199 -3.22 16.33 -54.58
CA ARG A 199 -2.01 15.55 -54.89
C ARG A 199 -0.84 16.06 -54.05
N ILE A 200 -0.14 15.14 -53.44
CA ILE A 200 1.01 15.44 -52.58
C ILE A 200 2.12 16.10 -53.41
N ILE A 201 2.51 17.29 -53.00
CA ILE A 201 3.59 18.06 -53.68
C ILE A 201 4.84 18.16 -52.81
N ASN A 202 4.70 18.04 -51.50
CA ASN A 202 5.85 18.03 -50.60
C ASN A 202 5.53 17.32 -49.29
N VAL A 203 6.56 16.67 -48.70
CA VAL A 203 6.53 16.05 -47.40
C VAL A 203 7.84 16.26 -46.68
N ASN A 204 7.82 16.40 -45.35
CA ASN A 204 9.02 16.54 -44.53
C ASN A 204 9.63 15.17 -44.11
N PRO A 205 10.85 15.15 -43.55
CA PRO A 205 11.47 13.92 -43.09
C PRO A 205 10.66 13.18 -42.02
N ALA A 206 9.94 13.89 -41.14
CA ALA A 206 9.08 13.28 -40.12
C ALA A 206 7.92 12.52 -40.76
N PHE A 207 7.37 12.95 -41.89
CA PHE A 207 6.40 12.18 -42.65
C PHE A 207 6.98 10.84 -43.09
N THR A 208 8.21 10.84 -43.62
CA THR A 208 8.89 9.61 -44.01
C THR A 208 9.15 8.68 -42.82
N GLY A 209 9.65 9.24 -41.72
CA GLY A 209 9.90 8.47 -40.49
C GLY A 209 8.63 7.86 -39.90
N LEU A 210 7.53 8.60 -39.95
CA LEU A 210 6.26 8.16 -39.38
C LEU A 210 5.52 7.16 -40.28
N THR A 211 5.45 7.43 -41.58
CA THR A 211 4.64 6.61 -42.52
C THR A 211 5.41 5.47 -43.15
N GLY A 212 6.75 5.54 -43.15
CA GLY A 212 7.64 4.63 -43.84
C GLY A 212 7.71 4.86 -45.38
N TYR A 213 6.94 5.79 -45.93
CA TYR A 213 6.98 6.14 -47.36
C TYR A 213 8.00 7.24 -47.57
N ARG A 214 8.83 7.09 -48.62
CA ARG A 214 9.77 8.13 -49.05
C ARG A 214 9.04 9.18 -49.87
N ALA A 215 9.60 10.40 -49.89
CA ALA A 215 9.01 11.52 -50.62
C ALA A 215 8.80 11.19 -52.11
N ASP A 216 9.80 10.56 -52.76
CA ASP A 216 9.73 10.15 -54.18
C ASP A 216 8.62 9.12 -54.46
N GLU A 217 8.17 8.40 -53.45
CA GLU A 217 7.10 7.37 -53.59
C GLU A 217 5.68 7.98 -53.47
N VAL A 218 5.54 9.14 -52.86
CA VAL A 218 4.20 9.72 -52.54
C VAL A 218 3.90 11.00 -53.31
N ILE A 219 4.91 11.72 -53.76
CA ILE A 219 4.71 12.92 -54.62
C ILE A 219 3.88 12.57 -55.85
N GLY A 220 2.87 13.41 -56.12
CA GLY A 220 1.89 13.22 -57.22
C GLY A 220 0.74 12.25 -56.91
N LYS A 221 0.79 11.48 -55.81
CA LYS A 221 -0.31 10.62 -55.34
C LYS A 221 -1.24 11.38 -54.40
N THR A 222 -2.42 10.84 -54.15
CA THR A 222 -3.34 11.37 -53.16
C THR A 222 -3.07 10.76 -51.77
N PRO A 223 -3.42 11.47 -50.68
CA PRO A 223 -3.27 10.96 -49.29
C PRO A 223 -3.97 9.64 -49.02
N SER A 224 -4.88 9.19 -49.91
CA SER A 224 -5.57 7.89 -49.80
C SER A 224 -4.60 6.69 -49.74
N ILE A 225 -3.33 6.87 -50.16
CA ILE A 225 -2.28 5.83 -50.01
C ILE A 225 -2.05 5.44 -48.54
N LEU A 226 -2.36 6.32 -47.61
CA LEU A 226 -2.21 6.10 -46.18
C LEU A 226 -3.47 5.50 -45.52
N SER A 227 -4.58 5.35 -46.27
CA SER A 227 -5.86 4.90 -45.71
C SER A 227 -5.76 3.50 -45.09
N SER A 228 -6.18 3.37 -43.83
CA SER A 228 -6.25 2.11 -43.12
C SER A 228 -7.49 1.26 -43.46
N GLY A 229 -8.53 1.91 -43.99
CA GLY A 229 -9.85 1.30 -44.18
C GLY A 229 -10.74 1.25 -42.93
N LYS A 230 -10.28 1.77 -41.78
CA LYS A 230 -11.07 1.82 -40.55
C LYS A 230 -12.18 2.88 -40.59
N HIS A 231 -11.98 3.97 -41.33
CA HIS A 231 -13.00 5.00 -41.50
C HIS A 231 -13.84 4.70 -42.72
N ASP A 232 -15.14 4.92 -42.61
CA ASP A 232 -16.09 4.78 -43.70
C ASP A 232 -16.07 6.03 -44.63
N ARG A 233 -16.85 5.94 -45.71
CA ARG A 233 -16.98 7.02 -46.69
C ARG A 233 -17.57 8.29 -46.06
N ASN A 234 -18.53 8.15 -45.16
CA ASN A 234 -19.22 9.29 -44.52
C ASN A 234 -18.24 10.12 -43.69
N PHE A 235 -17.28 9.50 -43.01
CA PHE A 235 -16.23 10.20 -42.29
C PHE A 235 -15.42 11.14 -43.18
N TYR A 236 -14.95 10.63 -44.32
CA TYR A 236 -14.15 11.45 -45.24
C TYR A 236 -14.99 12.51 -45.93
N GLU A 237 -16.24 12.25 -46.26
CA GLU A 237 -17.16 13.25 -46.82
C GLU A 237 -17.40 14.39 -45.85
N ALA A 238 -17.64 14.11 -44.55
CA ALA A 238 -17.79 15.11 -43.52
C ALA A 238 -16.48 15.94 -43.33
N MET A 239 -15.34 15.24 -43.31
CA MET A 239 -14.02 15.90 -43.24
C MET A 239 -13.84 16.91 -44.36
N TRP A 240 -14.10 16.52 -45.61
CA TRP A 240 -13.98 17.37 -46.78
C TRP A 240 -14.99 18.50 -46.77
N GLN A 241 -16.22 18.25 -46.35
CA GLN A 241 -17.24 19.29 -46.26
C GLN A 241 -16.83 20.39 -45.27
N ASN A 242 -16.34 20.04 -44.09
CA ASN A 242 -15.81 21.02 -43.12
C ASN A 242 -14.61 21.77 -43.67
N LEU A 243 -13.67 21.08 -44.32
CA LEU A 243 -12.47 21.71 -44.88
C LEU A 243 -12.79 22.69 -46.01
N LEU A 244 -13.78 22.40 -46.84
CA LEU A 244 -14.23 23.28 -47.90
C LEU A 244 -14.98 24.51 -47.36
N THR A 245 -15.79 24.32 -46.32
CA THR A 245 -16.61 25.38 -45.70
C THR A 245 -15.74 26.27 -44.80
N ASP A 246 -15.04 25.68 -43.85
CA ASP A 246 -14.35 26.42 -42.79
C ASP A 246 -12.88 26.66 -43.07
N GLY A 247 -12.33 26.02 -44.14
CA GLY A 247 -10.93 26.14 -44.53
C GLY A 247 -9.95 25.37 -43.63
N GLN A 248 -10.47 24.70 -42.62
CA GLN A 248 -9.68 23.88 -41.70
C GLN A 248 -10.48 22.65 -41.21
N TRP A 249 -9.75 21.61 -40.89
CA TRP A 249 -10.28 20.44 -40.21
C TRP A 249 -9.25 19.88 -39.25
N ALA A 250 -9.68 19.44 -38.10
CA ALA A 250 -8.83 18.74 -37.14
C ALA A 250 -9.58 17.50 -36.57
N GLY A 251 -8.86 16.43 -36.46
CA GLY A 251 -9.45 15.22 -35.94
C GLY A 251 -8.47 14.04 -35.92
N GLU A 252 -8.96 12.98 -35.32
CA GLU A 252 -8.27 11.70 -35.26
C GLU A 252 -8.54 10.90 -36.55
N VAL A 253 -7.46 10.37 -37.15
CA VAL A 253 -7.51 9.52 -38.35
C VAL A 253 -6.69 8.27 -38.10
N TRP A 254 -7.22 7.11 -38.51
CA TRP A 254 -6.47 5.87 -38.49
C TRP A 254 -5.87 5.63 -39.86
N ASP A 255 -4.55 5.67 -39.95
CA ASP A 255 -3.80 5.43 -41.17
C ASP A 255 -3.03 4.12 -41.10
N ARG A 256 -2.48 3.74 -42.28
CA ARG A 256 -1.64 2.57 -42.47
C ARG A 256 -0.25 3.01 -42.94
N ARG A 257 0.77 2.52 -42.26
CA ARG A 257 2.16 2.68 -42.70
C ARG A 257 2.49 1.78 -43.89
N LYS A 258 3.62 2.01 -44.50
CA LYS A 258 4.14 1.21 -45.62
C LYS A 258 4.36 -0.27 -45.24
N ASP A 259 4.72 -0.58 -44.00
CA ASP A 259 4.89 -1.95 -43.50
C ASP A 259 3.56 -2.64 -43.19
N GLY A 260 2.42 -1.99 -43.39
CA GLY A 260 1.09 -2.51 -43.16
C GLY A 260 0.53 -2.26 -41.75
N SER A 261 1.33 -1.79 -40.82
CA SER A 261 0.87 -1.43 -39.47
C SER A 261 -0.13 -0.27 -39.47
N ILE A 262 -1.18 -0.37 -38.64
CA ILE A 262 -2.23 0.63 -38.54
C ILE A 262 -2.01 1.41 -37.25
N TYR A 263 -2.04 2.74 -37.34
CA TYR A 263 -1.82 3.64 -36.22
C TYR A 263 -2.81 4.80 -36.22
N PRO A 264 -3.20 5.30 -35.03
CA PRO A 264 -3.97 6.52 -34.90
C PRO A 264 -3.07 7.74 -35.00
N LYS A 265 -3.52 8.74 -35.74
CA LYS A 265 -2.85 10.04 -35.80
C LYS A 265 -3.81 11.17 -35.49
N TRP A 266 -3.33 12.21 -34.85
CA TRP A 266 -4.01 13.49 -34.78
C TRP A 266 -3.61 14.30 -36.00
N THR A 267 -4.59 14.77 -36.77
CA THR A 267 -4.35 15.49 -38.01
C THR A 267 -5.03 16.82 -37.98
N VAL A 268 -4.30 17.89 -38.35
CA VAL A 268 -4.83 19.21 -38.62
C VAL A 268 -4.59 19.52 -40.10
N ILE A 269 -5.65 19.82 -40.83
CA ILE A 269 -5.58 20.17 -42.26
C ILE A 269 -6.07 21.60 -42.42
N ASN A 270 -5.24 22.42 -43.06
CA ASN A 270 -5.55 23.83 -43.36
C ASN A 270 -5.54 24.02 -44.88
N ALA A 271 -6.59 24.68 -45.39
CA ALA A 271 -6.64 25.14 -46.76
C ALA A 271 -5.90 26.49 -46.91
N VAL A 272 -4.88 26.51 -47.71
CA VAL A 272 -4.19 27.75 -48.12
C VAL A 272 -4.96 28.39 -49.27
N ARG A 273 -5.44 29.60 -49.05
CA ARG A 273 -6.28 30.32 -50.04
C ARG A 273 -5.57 31.58 -50.50
N GLU A 274 -5.53 31.79 -51.82
CA GLU A 274 -5.06 33.04 -52.47
C GLU A 274 -6.21 33.62 -53.25
N ASN A 275 -6.52 34.88 -53.02
CA ASN A 275 -7.65 35.57 -53.61
C ASN A 275 -9.01 34.83 -53.53
N GLY A 276 -9.25 34.14 -52.41
CA GLY A 276 -10.47 33.36 -52.13
C GLY A 276 -10.52 31.96 -52.80
N VAL A 277 -9.51 31.57 -53.59
CA VAL A 277 -9.40 30.27 -54.22
C VAL A 277 -8.39 29.42 -53.43
N THR A 278 -8.75 28.21 -53.10
CA THR A 278 -7.84 27.26 -52.44
C THR A 278 -6.76 26.81 -53.43
N THR A 279 -5.51 27.03 -53.07
CA THR A 279 -4.33 26.66 -53.87
C THR A 279 -3.65 25.42 -53.36
N HIS A 280 -3.63 25.23 -52.04
CA HIS A 280 -2.97 24.11 -51.41
C HIS A 280 -3.72 23.67 -50.15
N TYR A 281 -3.44 22.40 -49.70
CA TYR A 281 -3.78 21.97 -48.39
C TYR A 281 -2.50 21.59 -47.64
N VAL A 282 -2.40 21.99 -46.39
CA VAL A 282 -1.29 21.64 -45.50
C VAL A 282 -1.86 20.76 -44.37
N ALA A 283 -1.41 19.53 -44.34
CA ALA A 283 -1.74 18.59 -43.25
C ALA A 283 -0.53 18.42 -42.34
N LEU A 284 -0.74 18.73 -41.06
CA LEU A 284 0.19 18.39 -39.98
C LEU A 284 -0.40 17.21 -39.21
N PHE A 285 0.42 16.23 -38.93
CA PHE A 285 -0.05 15.11 -38.16
C PHE A 285 1.06 14.44 -37.33
N SER A 286 0.66 13.92 -36.21
CA SER A 286 1.50 13.18 -35.28
C SER A 286 0.89 11.84 -34.92
N ASP A 287 1.72 10.86 -34.68
CA ASP A 287 1.30 9.60 -34.10
C ASP A 287 0.84 9.82 -32.67
N ILE A 288 -0.36 9.37 -32.37
CA ILE A 288 -0.93 9.45 -31.03
C ILE A 288 -1.05 8.06 -30.36
N SER A 289 -0.34 7.07 -30.90
CA SER A 289 -0.34 5.71 -30.33
C SER A 289 0.12 5.71 -28.88
N GLU A 290 1.27 6.33 -28.58
CA GLU A 290 1.78 6.45 -27.20
C GLU A 290 0.81 7.23 -26.31
N ARG A 291 0.23 8.31 -26.84
CA ARG A 291 -0.75 9.10 -26.10
C ARG A 291 -1.98 8.24 -25.76
N LYS A 292 -2.49 7.47 -26.72
CA LYS A 292 -3.62 6.55 -26.49
C LYS A 292 -3.28 5.43 -25.52
N GLU A 293 -2.11 4.84 -25.70
CA GLU A 293 -1.61 3.84 -24.75
C GLU A 293 -1.48 4.44 -23.34
N HIS A 294 -0.98 5.67 -23.22
CA HIS A 294 -0.94 6.39 -21.97
C HIS A 294 -2.34 6.70 -21.41
N GLU A 295 -3.27 7.18 -22.26
CA GLU A 295 -4.66 7.43 -21.87
C GLU A 295 -5.35 6.11 -21.43
N GLU A 296 -5.16 5.03 -22.17
CA GLU A 296 -5.66 3.69 -21.79
C GLU A 296 -4.98 3.21 -20.50
N ARG A 297 -3.67 3.43 -20.37
CA ARG A 297 -2.92 3.08 -19.17
C ARG A 297 -3.39 3.89 -17.96
N ILE A 298 -3.59 5.19 -18.12
CA ILE A 298 -4.15 6.07 -17.08
C ILE A 298 -5.55 5.58 -16.70
N ASN A 299 -6.40 5.31 -17.67
CA ASN A 299 -7.75 4.78 -17.43
C ASN A 299 -7.72 3.41 -16.75
N TYR A 300 -6.77 2.55 -17.12
CA TYR A 300 -6.57 1.26 -16.48
C TYR A 300 -6.11 1.46 -15.02
N LEU A 301 -5.09 2.29 -14.79
CA LEU A 301 -4.57 2.57 -13.45
C LEU A 301 -5.57 3.33 -12.55
N ALA A 302 -6.42 4.17 -13.15
CA ALA A 302 -7.50 4.82 -12.41
C ALA A 302 -8.53 3.83 -11.84
N ARG A 303 -8.62 2.62 -12.41
CA ARG A 303 -9.62 1.60 -12.06
C ARG A 303 -9.04 0.32 -11.47
N HIS A 304 -7.73 0.11 -11.59
CA HIS A 304 -7.06 -1.09 -11.11
C HIS A 304 -5.93 -0.75 -10.15
N ASP A 305 -5.68 -1.65 -9.22
CA ASP A 305 -4.50 -1.61 -8.35
C ASP A 305 -3.25 -1.91 -9.18
N HIS A 306 -2.26 -1.05 -9.10
CA HIS A 306 -1.06 -1.12 -9.95
C HIS A 306 -0.17 -2.32 -9.65
N LEU A 307 -0.21 -2.84 -8.42
CA LEU A 307 0.62 -3.96 -7.99
C LEU A 307 0.00 -5.30 -8.39
N THR A 308 -1.28 -5.48 -8.10
CA THR A 308 -1.97 -6.78 -8.25
C THR A 308 -2.77 -6.91 -9.55
N GLY A 309 -3.04 -5.79 -10.22
CA GLY A 309 -3.91 -5.74 -11.40
C GLY A 309 -5.39 -6.02 -11.10
N LEU A 310 -5.78 -6.11 -9.84
CA LEU A 310 -7.18 -6.24 -9.43
C LEU A 310 -7.93 -4.90 -9.56
N PRO A 311 -9.25 -4.90 -9.67
CA PRO A 311 -10.08 -3.73 -9.45
C PRO A 311 -9.66 -2.98 -8.19
N ASN A 312 -9.49 -1.65 -8.31
CA ASN A 312 -9.27 -0.78 -7.17
C ASN A 312 -10.60 -0.38 -6.51
N ARG A 313 -10.55 0.49 -5.49
CA ARG A 313 -11.74 0.98 -4.76
C ARG A 313 -12.81 1.57 -5.68
N LEU A 314 -12.40 2.33 -6.71
CA LEU A 314 -13.35 2.96 -7.65
C LEU A 314 -14.08 1.91 -8.47
N MET A 315 -13.34 1.03 -9.13
CA MET A 315 -13.92 -0.03 -9.96
C MET A 315 -14.71 -1.05 -9.14
N PHE A 316 -14.26 -1.34 -7.92
CA PHE A 316 -15.03 -2.15 -6.99
C PHE A 316 -16.41 -1.55 -6.72
N HIS A 317 -16.48 -0.23 -6.43
CA HIS A 317 -17.74 0.43 -6.15
C HIS A 317 -18.70 0.36 -7.33
N GLU A 318 -18.22 0.61 -8.56
CA GLU A 318 -19.01 0.47 -9.78
C GLU A 318 -19.56 -0.97 -9.95
N ARG A 319 -18.69 -1.98 -9.78
CA ARG A 319 -19.10 -3.39 -9.92
C ARG A 319 -20.08 -3.82 -8.84
N MET A 320 -19.87 -3.38 -7.61
CA MET A 320 -20.75 -3.69 -6.48
C MET A 320 -22.13 -3.07 -6.67
N GLN A 321 -22.23 -1.82 -7.18
CA GLN A 321 -23.51 -1.21 -7.55
C GLN A 321 -24.27 -2.06 -8.57
N HIS A 322 -23.56 -2.53 -9.60
CA HIS A 322 -24.18 -3.39 -10.62
C HIS A 322 -24.59 -4.76 -10.04
N ALA A 323 -23.79 -5.33 -9.15
CA ALA A 323 -24.11 -6.60 -8.50
C ALA A 323 -25.35 -6.49 -7.59
N LEU A 324 -25.43 -5.41 -6.79
CA LEU A 324 -26.62 -5.11 -5.96
C LEU A 324 -27.88 -4.93 -6.80
N ALA A 325 -27.80 -4.12 -7.85
CA ALA A 325 -28.95 -3.91 -8.75
C ALA A 325 -29.40 -5.19 -9.46
N ARG A 326 -28.47 -6.13 -9.74
CA ARG A 326 -28.83 -7.47 -10.27
C ARG A 326 -29.44 -8.35 -9.19
N ALA A 327 -28.87 -8.34 -7.98
CA ALA A 327 -29.38 -9.11 -6.86
C ALA A 327 -30.80 -8.69 -6.47
N GLU A 328 -31.07 -7.39 -6.43
CA GLU A 328 -32.39 -6.83 -6.15
C GLU A 328 -33.44 -7.26 -7.21
N ARG A 329 -33.12 -7.10 -8.51
CA ARG A 329 -34.05 -7.48 -9.60
C ARG A 329 -34.34 -8.98 -9.61
N ASN A 330 -33.39 -9.81 -9.26
CA ASN A 330 -33.53 -11.26 -9.31
C ASN A 330 -33.89 -11.88 -7.96
N SER A 331 -34.09 -11.08 -6.92
CA SER A 331 -34.28 -11.53 -5.53
C SER A 331 -33.20 -12.53 -5.06
N ASN A 332 -31.96 -12.30 -5.50
CA ASN A 332 -30.81 -13.13 -5.16
C ASN A 332 -30.05 -12.56 -3.97
N ARG A 333 -29.35 -13.43 -3.25
CA ARG A 333 -28.40 -13.02 -2.21
C ARG A 333 -27.01 -12.89 -2.80
N LEU A 334 -26.27 -11.91 -2.29
CA LEU A 334 -24.82 -11.79 -2.50
C LEU A 334 -24.09 -11.69 -1.15
N ALA A 335 -22.83 -12.08 -1.14
CA ALA A 335 -21.97 -11.89 0.01
C ALA A 335 -20.85 -10.89 -0.33
N LEU A 336 -20.67 -9.91 0.52
CA LEU A 336 -19.49 -9.08 0.55
C LEU A 336 -18.51 -9.64 1.57
N VAL A 337 -17.32 -10.00 1.09
CA VAL A 337 -16.26 -10.60 1.88
C VAL A 337 -15.12 -9.59 2.01
N PHE A 338 -14.76 -9.22 3.22
CA PHE A 338 -13.61 -8.38 3.54
C PHE A 338 -12.48 -9.27 4.04
N ILE A 339 -11.29 -9.12 3.48
CA ILE A 339 -10.13 -9.99 3.74
C ILE A 339 -8.94 -9.12 4.05
N ASP A 340 -8.20 -9.48 5.10
CA ASP A 340 -6.96 -8.84 5.51
C ASP A 340 -5.93 -9.91 5.85
N LEU A 341 -4.67 -9.70 5.47
CA LEU A 341 -3.59 -10.64 5.74
C LEU A 341 -2.98 -10.40 7.11
N ASP A 342 -3.06 -11.38 7.97
CA ASP A 342 -2.57 -11.27 9.34
C ASP A 342 -1.07 -11.00 9.40
N ARG A 343 -0.68 -10.02 10.24
CA ARG A 343 0.72 -9.64 10.48
C ARG A 343 1.49 -9.18 9.23
N PHE A 344 0.81 -8.75 8.17
CA PHE A 344 1.44 -8.31 6.92
C PHE A 344 2.51 -7.22 7.14
N LYS A 345 2.25 -6.29 8.06
CA LYS A 345 3.24 -5.26 8.43
C LYS A 345 4.53 -5.88 8.97
N ASN A 346 4.44 -6.92 9.82
CA ASN A 346 5.62 -7.59 10.38
C ASN A 346 6.44 -8.27 9.28
N ILE A 347 5.78 -8.82 8.26
CA ILE A 347 6.45 -9.43 7.10
C ILE A 347 7.24 -8.36 6.36
N ASN A 348 6.64 -7.20 6.10
CA ASN A 348 7.34 -6.07 5.48
C ASN A 348 8.52 -5.57 6.32
N ASP A 349 8.32 -5.42 7.62
CA ASP A 349 9.34 -4.91 8.52
C ASP A 349 10.52 -5.88 8.68
N SER A 350 10.27 -7.20 8.59
CA SER A 350 11.29 -8.24 8.76
C SER A 350 11.98 -8.66 7.46
N LEU A 351 11.24 -8.82 6.36
CA LEU A 351 11.73 -9.35 5.08
C LEU A 351 11.86 -8.29 3.99
N GLY A 352 11.29 -7.10 4.21
CA GLY A 352 11.29 -6.00 3.27
C GLY A 352 10.07 -5.97 2.34
N HIS A 353 9.82 -4.80 1.76
CA HIS A 353 8.65 -4.53 0.92
C HIS A 353 8.53 -5.41 -0.32
N PHE A 354 9.66 -5.89 -0.87
CA PHE A 354 9.65 -6.80 -2.00
C PHE A 354 8.88 -8.09 -1.71
N PHE A 355 9.10 -8.69 -0.54
CA PHE A 355 8.40 -9.90 -0.12
C PHE A 355 6.93 -9.63 0.14
N GLY A 356 6.59 -8.47 0.72
CA GLY A 356 5.22 -8.04 0.90
C GLY A 356 4.48 -7.86 -0.43
N ASP A 357 5.11 -7.23 -1.42
CA ASP A 357 4.53 -7.05 -2.76
C ASP A 357 4.28 -8.39 -3.45
N GLN A 358 5.23 -9.32 -3.39
CA GLN A 358 5.07 -10.67 -3.95
C GLN A 358 3.96 -11.46 -3.24
N LEU A 359 3.85 -11.32 -1.92
CA LEU A 359 2.78 -11.91 -1.13
C LEU A 359 1.40 -11.38 -1.60
N LEU A 360 1.26 -10.07 -1.77
CA LEU A 360 0.03 -9.45 -2.27
C LEU A 360 -0.34 -9.91 -3.68
N ILE A 361 0.65 -10.05 -4.58
CA ILE A 361 0.44 -10.55 -5.94
C ILE A 361 -0.05 -12.01 -5.91
N GLN A 362 0.59 -12.87 -5.11
CA GLN A 362 0.17 -14.27 -4.99
C GLN A 362 -1.20 -14.40 -4.31
N THR A 363 -1.50 -13.57 -3.31
CA THR A 363 -2.83 -13.51 -2.68
C THR A 363 -3.90 -13.14 -3.71
N ALA A 364 -3.66 -12.10 -4.51
CA ALA A 364 -4.56 -11.70 -5.60
C ALA A 364 -4.82 -12.85 -6.61
N GLN A 365 -3.77 -13.60 -6.96
CA GLN A 365 -3.88 -14.76 -7.86
C GLN A 365 -4.70 -15.90 -7.22
N ARG A 366 -4.46 -16.19 -5.93
CA ARG A 366 -5.22 -17.21 -5.19
C ARG A 366 -6.70 -16.83 -5.09
N LEU A 367 -7.00 -15.58 -4.77
CA LEU A 367 -8.36 -15.05 -4.72
C LEU A 367 -9.04 -15.17 -6.08
N ARG A 368 -8.41 -14.67 -7.14
CA ARG A 368 -8.98 -14.69 -8.49
C ARG A 368 -9.24 -16.09 -9.02
N SER A 369 -8.37 -17.06 -8.69
CA SER A 369 -8.55 -18.47 -9.07
C SER A 369 -9.49 -19.24 -8.15
N GLY A 370 -9.83 -18.68 -6.97
CA GLY A 370 -10.75 -19.28 -5.99
C GLY A 370 -12.21 -18.90 -6.19
N VAL A 371 -12.51 -17.94 -7.07
CA VAL A 371 -13.87 -17.44 -7.30
C VAL A 371 -14.27 -17.57 -8.76
N ARG A 372 -15.55 -17.41 -9.05
CA ARG A 372 -16.11 -17.51 -10.41
C ARG A 372 -15.83 -16.25 -11.23
N VAL A 373 -15.97 -16.33 -12.55
CA VAL A 373 -15.83 -15.17 -13.45
C VAL A 373 -16.90 -14.10 -13.17
N SER A 374 -18.06 -14.50 -12.64
CA SER A 374 -19.14 -13.57 -12.22
C SER A 374 -18.80 -12.78 -10.97
N ASP A 375 -17.93 -13.33 -10.13
CA ASP A 375 -17.58 -12.73 -8.85
C ASP A 375 -16.53 -11.64 -9.04
N THR A 376 -16.52 -10.67 -8.16
CA THR A 376 -15.57 -9.56 -8.22
C THR A 376 -14.54 -9.69 -7.11
N VAL A 377 -13.27 -9.65 -7.46
CA VAL A 377 -12.15 -9.52 -6.52
C VAL A 377 -11.55 -8.15 -6.69
N ALA A 378 -11.29 -7.44 -5.60
CA ALA A 378 -10.70 -6.10 -5.59
C ALA A 378 -9.67 -5.97 -4.47
N ARG A 379 -8.75 -4.99 -4.61
CA ARG A 379 -7.85 -4.57 -3.54
C ARG A 379 -8.08 -3.10 -3.23
N LEU A 380 -8.30 -2.77 -1.95
CA LEU A 380 -8.55 -1.40 -1.51
C LEU A 380 -7.26 -0.60 -1.27
N GLY A 381 -6.22 -1.28 -0.83
CA GLY A 381 -4.91 -0.74 -0.46
C GLY A 381 -4.28 -1.57 0.66
N GLY A 382 -2.99 -1.42 0.90
CA GLY A 382 -2.30 -2.23 1.91
C GLY A 382 -2.50 -3.73 1.68
N ASP A 383 -2.95 -4.43 2.70
CA ASP A 383 -3.26 -5.86 2.75
C ASP A 383 -4.77 -6.17 2.68
N GLU A 384 -5.60 -5.17 2.36
CA GLU A 384 -7.06 -5.30 2.32
C GLU A 384 -7.57 -5.71 0.94
N PHE A 385 -8.29 -6.82 0.89
CA PHE A 385 -8.98 -7.32 -0.30
C PHE A 385 -10.49 -7.41 -0.07
N LEU A 386 -11.24 -7.21 -1.14
CA LEU A 386 -12.69 -7.41 -1.17
C LEU A 386 -13.09 -8.45 -2.21
N VAL A 387 -14.04 -9.28 -1.84
CA VAL A 387 -14.65 -10.21 -2.78
C VAL A 387 -16.17 -10.06 -2.73
N VAL A 388 -16.80 -9.92 -3.90
CA VAL A 388 -18.24 -9.98 -4.05
C VAL A 388 -18.61 -11.32 -4.65
N LEU A 389 -19.26 -12.16 -3.87
CA LEU A 389 -19.78 -13.45 -4.32
C LEU A 389 -21.25 -13.27 -4.71
N GLU A 390 -21.54 -13.44 -6.00
CA GLU A 390 -22.92 -13.33 -6.51
C GLU A 390 -23.67 -14.67 -6.41
N ASN A 391 -24.96 -14.63 -6.18
CA ASN A 391 -25.83 -15.82 -6.12
C ASN A 391 -25.35 -16.86 -5.11
N VAL A 392 -25.03 -16.43 -3.89
CA VAL A 392 -24.53 -17.32 -2.84
C VAL A 392 -25.56 -18.30 -2.30
N GLY A 393 -26.87 -18.08 -2.58
CA GLY A 393 -27.95 -18.90 -2.06
C GLY A 393 -28.21 -18.63 -0.57
N ASP A 394 -28.10 -19.67 0.26
CA ASP A 394 -28.21 -19.54 1.71
C ASP A 394 -26.83 -19.34 2.38
N GLN A 395 -26.88 -19.06 3.68
CA GLN A 395 -25.68 -18.84 4.49
C GLN A 395 -24.78 -20.10 4.55
N ASN A 396 -25.36 -21.31 4.55
CA ASN A 396 -24.58 -22.54 4.59
C ASN A 396 -23.75 -22.74 3.32
N ARG A 397 -24.33 -22.46 2.16
CA ARG A 397 -23.63 -22.52 0.88
C ARG A 397 -22.54 -21.45 0.78
N CYS A 398 -22.81 -20.26 1.30
CA CYS A 398 -21.79 -19.22 1.42
C CYS A 398 -20.65 -19.67 2.32
N ALA A 399 -20.94 -20.30 3.47
CA ALA A 399 -19.95 -20.83 4.39
C ALA A 399 -19.02 -21.86 3.73
N GLN A 400 -19.55 -22.76 2.89
CA GLN A 400 -18.72 -23.71 2.15
C GLN A 400 -17.75 -23.04 1.18
N LEU A 401 -18.18 -21.96 0.49
CA LEU A 401 -17.30 -21.18 -0.37
C LEU A 401 -16.20 -20.47 0.43
N LEU A 402 -16.55 -19.96 1.61
CA LEU A 402 -15.60 -19.29 2.50
C LEU A 402 -14.56 -20.25 3.08
N VAL A 403 -14.94 -21.47 3.46
CA VAL A 403 -14.00 -22.51 3.89
C VAL A 403 -12.95 -22.75 2.80
N HIS A 404 -13.38 -22.98 1.56
CA HIS A 404 -12.45 -23.22 0.45
C HIS A 404 -11.57 -22.01 0.16
N LEU A 405 -12.12 -20.79 0.28
CA LEU A 405 -11.36 -19.57 0.07
C LEU A 405 -10.29 -19.39 1.16
N HIS A 406 -10.68 -19.62 2.42
CA HIS A 406 -9.79 -19.55 3.58
C HIS A 406 -8.67 -20.58 3.47
N GLU A 407 -8.98 -21.86 3.24
CA GLU A 407 -8.00 -22.93 3.08
C GLU A 407 -6.95 -22.63 1.98
N ARG A 408 -7.37 -22.00 0.88
CA ARG A 408 -6.44 -21.59 -0.19
C ARG A 408 -5.51 -20.45 0.20
N LEU A 409 -6.02 -19.50 0.96
CA LEU A 409 -5.24 -18.34 1.42
C LEU A 409 -4.30 -18.70 2.55
N GLU A 410 -4.69 -19.64 3.42
CA GLU A 410 -3.89 -20.13 4.53
C GLU A 410 -2.64 -20.91 4.08
N GLN A 411 -2.66 -21.51 2.87
CA GLN A 411 -1.50 -22.23 2.35
C GLN A 411 -0.25 -21.35 2.34
N PRO A 412 0.91 -21.90 2.72
CA PRO A 412 2.16 -21.16 2.70
C PRO A 412 2.44 -20.50 1.34
N TYR A 413 3.00 -19.31 1.38
CA TYR A 413 3.42 -18.58 0.19
C TYR A 413 4.91 -18.83 -0.05
N ARG A 414 5.26 -19.27 -1.26
CA ARG A 414 6.65 -19.46 -1.65
C ARG A 414 7.10 -18.27 -2.47
N ILE A 415 8.05 -17.52 -1.93
CA ILE A 415 8.62 -16.33 -2.56
C ILE A 415 10.14 -16.52 -2.56
N GLU A 416 10.70 -16.75 -3.74
CA GLU A 416 12.10 -17.16 -3.90
C GLU A 416 12.40 -18.43 -3.05
N GLU A 417 13.36 -18.36 -2.13
CA GLU A 417 13.69 -19.45 -1.23
C GLU A 417 12.91 -19.43 0.10
N ALA A 418 12.17 -18.33 0.37
CA ALA A 418 11.43 -18.17 1.60
C ALA A 418 10.03 -18.81 1.53
N VAL A 419 9.62 -19.41 2.64
CA VAL A 419 8.26 -19.90 2.87
C VAL A 419 7.60 -19.00 3.90
N ILE A 420 6.59 -18.24 3.50
CA ILE A 420 5.92 -17.24 4.33
C ILE A 420 4.53 -17.74 4.69
N HIS A 421 4.19 -17.67 5.97
CA HIS A 421 2.86 -17.95 6.48
C HIS A 421 2.16 -16.61 6.77
N ALA A 422 1.12 -16.31 5.99
CA ALA A 422 0.29 -15.12 6.14
C ALA A 422 -1.19 -15.53 6.03
N PRO A 423 -1.77 -16.09 7.08
CA PRO A 423 -3.17 -16.49 7.07
C PRO A 423 -4.08 -15.26 6.98
N PRO A 424 -5.31 -15.42 6.47
CA PRO A 424 -6.26 -14.33 6.36
C PRO A 424 -7.19 -14.22 7.55
N SER A 425 -7.58 -12.99 7.90
CA SER A 425 -8.78 -12.71 8.69
C SER A 425 -9.90 -12.25 7.75
N ILE A 426 -11.05 -12.92 7.79
CA ILE A 426 -12.13 -12.74 6.82
C ILE A 426 -13.43 -12.36 7.52
N GLY A 427 -14.06 -11.25 7.10
CA GLY A 427 -15.39 -10.85 7.54
C GLY A 427 -16.38 -10.85 6.39
N VAL A 428 -17.62 -11.23 6.66
CA VAL A 428 -18.65 -11.45 5.65
C VAL A 428 -19.96 -10.77 6.02
N ALA A 429 -20.52 -10.01 5.08
CA ALA A 429 -21.87 -9.44 5.18
C ALA A 429 -22.74 -9.91 4.02
N LEU A 430 -23.97 -10.29 4.32
CA LEU A 430 -24.93 -10.83 3.37
C LEU A 430 -25.96 -9.76 2.97
N TYR A 431 -26.12 -9.56 1.67
CA TYR A 431 -27.23 -8.80 1.13
C TYR A 431 -28.44 -9.72 0.90
N PRO A 432 -29.68 -9.33 1.27
CA PRO A 432 -30.04 -8.04 1.90
C PRO A 432 -30.00 -8.07 3.45
N ASP A 433 -29.70 -9.20 4.08
CA ASP A 433 -29.89 -9.46 5.50
C ASP A 433 -29.06 -8.49 6.38
N ASP A 434 -27.81 -8.25 5.99
CA ASP A 434 -26.86 -7.43 6.77
C ASP A 434 -26.72 -5.99 6.24
N GLY A 435 -27.46 -5.63 5.18
CA GLY A 435 -27.44 -4.28 4.64
C GLY A 435 -28.00 -4.20 3.23
N ALA A 436 -28.62 -3.04 2.90
CA ALA A 436 -29.20 -2.78 1.61
C ALA A 436 -28.29 -1.97 0.67
N ASP A 437 -27.21 -1.37 1.19
CA ASP A 437 -26.31 -0.50 0.46
C ASP A 437 -24.84 -0.89 0.68
N ILE A 438 -23.96 -0.41 -0.21
CA ILE A 438 -22.54 -0.74 -0.22
C ILE A 438 -21.85 -0.33 1.09
N VAL A 439 -22.16 0.87 1.58
CA VAL A 439 -21.48 1.44 2.76
C VAL A 439 -21.79 0.60 4.00
N THR A 440 -23.06 0.22 4.16
CA THR A 440 -23.52 -0.63 5.26
C THR A 440 -22.88 -2.02 5.18
N LEU A 441 -22.91 -2.66 4.01
CA LEU A 441 -22.32 -3.98 3.82
C LEU A 441 -20.81 -3.96 4.04
N MET A 442 -20.08 -2.96 3.55
CA MET A 442 -18.64 -2.82 3.78
C MET A 442 -18.33 -2.68 5.26
N ARG A 443 -19.04 -1.78 5.96
CA ARG A 443 -18.84 -1.59 7.40
C ARG A 443 -19.11 -2.87 8.19
N HIS A 444 -20.16 -3.61 7.83
CA HIS A 444 -20.51 -4.84 8.53
C HIS A 444 -19.54 -5.98 8.25
N ALA A 445 -19.05 -6.12 7.01
CA ALA A 445 -18.01 -7.09 6.67
C ALA A 445 -16.69 -6.75 7.37
N ASP A 446 -16.28 -5.48 7.41
CA ASP A 446 -15.11 -5.02 8.14
C ASP A 446 -15.22 -5.30 9.65
N THR A 447 -16.39 -4.98 10.25
CA THR A 447 -16.69 -5.30 11.65
C THR A 447 -16.53 -6.81 11.94
N ALA A 448 -17.03 -7.67 11.05
CA ALA A 448 -16.89 -9.11 11.20
C ALA A 448 -15.44 -9.58 11.08
N MET A 449 -14.69 -9.04 10.13
CA MET A 449 -13.25 -9.31 9.97
C MET A 449 -12.46 -8.89 11.22
N TYR A 450 -12.75 -7.71 11.76
CA TYR A 450 -12.11 -7.23 12.97
C TYR A 450 -12.36 -8.16 14.18
N GLN A 451 -13.57 -8.74 14.28
CA GLN A 451 -13.88 -9.74 15.29
C GLN A 451 -13.03 -11.01 15.15
N VAL A 452 -12.77 -11.45 13.91
CA VAL A 452 -11.86 -12.58 13.67
C VAL A 452 -10.46 -12.24 14.18
N LYS A 453 -9.95 -11.04 13.86
CA LYS A 453 -8.66 -10.57 14.38
C LYS A 453 -8.60 -10.57 15.91
N ALA A 454 -9.66 -10.13 16.56
CA ALA A 454 -9.75 -10.07 18.02
C ALA A 454 -9.82 -11.46 18.68
N LYS A 455 -10.34 -12.48 17.99
CA LYS A 455 -10.50 -13.86 18.50
C LYS A 455 -9.33 -14.79 18.20
N GLY A 456 -8.21 -14.26 17.74
CA GLY A 456 -7.01 -15.08 17.50
C GLY A 456 -6.57 -15.12 16.03
N ARG A 457 -7.22 -14.35 15.14
CA ARG A 457 -6.90 -14.28 13.70
C ARG A 457 -7.14 -15.62 12.98
N ASN A 458 -6.62 -15.74 11.74
CA ASN A 458 -6.66 -16.96 10.94
C ASN A 458 -8.05 -17.62 10.93
N GLY A 459 -9.04 -16.95 10.35
CA GLY A 459 -10.40 -17.47 10.31
C GLY A 459 -11.37 -16.60 9.54
N TRP A 460 -12.63 -16.94 9.63
CA TRP A 460 -13.69 -16.16 9.00
C TRP A 460 -14.93 -16.09 9.89
N SER A 461 -15.72 -15.03 9.73
CA SER A 461 -16.99 -14.86 10.46
C SER A 461 -18.01 -14.11 9.61
N PHE A 462 -19.28 -14.51 9.73
CA PHE A 462 -20.38 -13.67 9.30
C PHE A 462 -20.61 -12.54 10.29
N TYR A 463 -21.05 -11.41 9.77
CA TYR A 463 -21.50 -10.31 10.60
C TYR A 463 -22.69 -10.75 11.50
N ALA A 464 -22.70 -10.23 12.70
CA ALA A 464 -23.84 -10.30 13.61
C ALA A 464 -24.00 -8.95 14.31
N PRO A 465 -25.22 -8.44 14.53
CA PRO A 465 -25.46 -7.10 15.10
C PRO A 465 -24.72 -6.84 16.42
N ARG A 466 -24.57 -7.86 17.28
CA ARG A 466 -23.80 -7.77 18.54
C ARG A 466 -22.32 -7.38 18.36
N MET A 467 -21.76 -7.62 17.18
CA MET A 467 -20.36 -7.29 16.90
C MET A 467 -20.10 -5.78 16.90
N ASN A 468 -21.09 -4.99 16.53
CA ASN A 468 -20.95 -3.53 16.64
C ASN A 468 -20.79 -3.09 18.08
N ASP A 469 -21.54 -3.68 19.01
CA ASP A 469 -21.46 -3.36 20.43
C ASP A 469 -20.08 -3.76 20.99
N GLU A 470 -19.57 -4.93 20.59
CA GLU A 470 -18.26 -5.44 20.99
C GLU A 470 -17.11 -4.52 20.47
N VAL A 471 -17.19 -4.04 19.23
CA VAL A 471 -16.21 -3.07 18.69
C VAL A 471 -16.27 -1.73 19.42
N GLN A 472 -17.48 -1.21 19.69
CA GLN A 472 -17.64 0.03 20.45
C GLN A 472 -17.14 -0.14 21.88
N GLU A 473 -17.44 -1.27 22.53
CA GLU A 473 -16.91 -1.59 23.84
C GLU A 473 -15.37 -1.57 23.85
N ARG A 474 -14.74 -2.19 22.85
CA ARG A 474 -13.29 -2.24 22.72
C ARG A 474 -12.66 -0.85 22.57
N ILE A 475 -13.23 0.01 21.71
CA ILE A 475 -12.74 1.39 21.53
C ILE A 475 -12.79 2.17 22.85
N VAL A 476 -13.88 2.02 23.61
CA VAL A 476 -14.02 2.67 24.92
C VAL A 476 -12.99 2.11 25.89
N LEU A 477 -12.84 0.78 25.95
CA LEU A 477 -11.86 0.14 26.82
C LEU A 477 -10.42 0.54 26.48
N GLU A 478 -10.07 0.65 25.19
CA GLU A 478 -8.73 1.09 24.78
C GLU A 478 -8.43 2.52 25.27
N ARG A 479 -9.38 3.43 25.08
CA ARG A 479 -9.24 4.81 25.55
C ARG A 479 -9.04 4.88 27.07
N ASP A 480 -9.87 4.16 27.82
CA ASP A 480 -9.88 4.19 29.27
C ASP A 480 -8.66 3.47 29.86
N LEU A 481 -8.19 2.41 29.21
CA LEU A 481 -6.99 1.65 29.58
C LEU A 481 -5.71 2.52 29.65
N ARG A 482 -5.58 3.49 28.73
CA ARG A 482 -4.44 4.42 28.71
C ARG A 482 -4.28 5.23 30.01
N LEU A 483 -5.37 5.44 30.70
CA LEU A 483 -5.39 6.23 31.95
C LEU A 483 -5.50 5.35 33.20
N ALA A 484 -5.89 4.10 33.06
CA ALA A 484 -6.21 3.20 34.16
C ALA A 484 -5.02 2.97 35.10
N LEU A 485 -3.81 2.83 34.58
CA LEU A 485 -2.61 2.63 35.38
C LEU A 485 -2.31 3.86 36.27
N ALA A 486 -2.36 5.07 35.70
CA ALA A 486 -2.13 6.29 36.40
C ALA A 486 -3.21 6.61 37.48
N ARG A 487 -4.43 6.08 37.27
CA ARG A 487 -5.55 6.21 38.16
C ARG A 487 -5.62 5.16 39.27
N GLY A 488 -4.73 4.15 39.23
CA GLY A 488 -4.73 3.05 40.18
C GLY A 488 -5.96 2.15 40.07
N GLU A 489 -6.48 1.94 38.86
CA GLU A 489 -7.68 1.17 38.62
C GLU A 489 -7.41 -0.36 38.51
N PHE A 490 -6.14 -0.77 38.55
CA PHE A 490 -5.77 -2.19 38.55
C PHE A 490 -5.67 -2.73 39.96
N VAL A 491 -6.08 -4.00 40.12
CA VAL A 491 -5.96 -4.77 41.33
C VAL A 491 -5.48 -6.18 41.01
N LEU A 492 -4.77 -6.82 41.94
CA LEU A 492 -4.37 -8.21 41.81
C LEU A 492 -5.32 -9.11 42.56
N HIS A 493 -5.70 -10.21 41.92
CA HIS A 493 -6.32 -11.35 42.56
C HIS A 493 -5.30 -12.47 42.57
N TYR A 494 -5.34 -13.31 43.63
CA TYR A 494 -4.40 -14.38 43.86
C TYR A 494 -5.14 -15.70 43.88
N GLN A 495 -4.67 -16.67 43.08
CA GLN A 495 -5.21 -18.03 43.07
C GLN A 495 -4.23 -19.00 43.71
N PRO A 496 -4.69 -19.85 44.64
CA PRO A 496 -3.81 -20.78 45.36
C PRO A 496 -3.30 -21.89 44.43
N GLN A 497 -2.02 -22.22 44.58
CA GLN A 497 -1.35 -23.37 43.95
C GLN A 497 -1.00 -24.41 45.01
N TRP A 498 -1.36 -25.67 44.73
CA TRP A 498 -1.31 -26.78 45.69
C TRP A 498 -0.28 -27.82 45.31
N ASP A 499 0.59 -28.20 46.24
CA ASP A 499 1.54 -29.30 46.09
C ASP A 499 0.88 -30.60 46.51
N LEU A 500 0.70 -31.51 45.57
CA LEU A 500 0.12 -32.83 45.83
C LEU A 500 1.01 -33.75 46.63
N THR A 501 2.35 -33.57 46.55
CA THR A 501 3.30 -34.43 47.25
C THR A 501 3.29 -34.18 48.75
N ASN A 502 3.20 -32.90 49.10
CA ASN A 502 3.21 -32.46 50.51
C ASN A 502 1.79 -32.14 51.04
N ASP A 503 0.78 -32.21 50.17
CA ASP A 503 -0.62 -31.83 50.46
C ASP A 503 -0.72 -30.45 51.14
N CYS A 504 -0.07 -29.45 50.53
CA CYS A 504 -0.02 -28.11 51.11
C CYS A 504 -0.04 -27.00 50.05
N LEU A 505 -0.47 -25.82 50.47
CA LEU A 505 -0.34 -24.60 49.69
C LEU A 505 1.14 -24.22 49.58
N PHE A 506 1.67 -24.07 48.35
CA PHE A 506 3.06 -23.72 48.14
C PHE A 506 3.25 -22.35 47.46
N GLY A 507 2.22 -21.86 46.76
CA GLY A 507 2.30 -20.61 46.01
C GLY A 507 0.96 -20.02 45.64
N TRP A 508 1.05 -18.88 44.97
CA TRP A 508 -0.07 -18.13 44.45
C TRP A 508 0.19 -17.70 43.04
N GLU A 509 -0.79 -17.71 42.16
CA GLU A 509 -0.71 -17.01 40.87
C GLU A 509 -1.35 -15.63 40.99
N ALA A 510 -0.63 -14.60 40.56
CA ALA A 510 -1.12 -13.22 40.51
C ALA A 510 -1.86 -12.96 39.20
N LEU A 511 -3.13 -12.70 39.32
CA LEU A 511 -4.05 -12.49 38.20
C LEU A 511 -4.53 -11.04 38.21
N VAL A 512 -4.11 -10.24 37.24
CA VAL A 512 -4.52 -8.83 37.13
C VAL A 512 -6.02 -8.72 36.86
N ARG A 513 -6.66 -7.72 37.47
CA ARG A 513 -8.07 -7.35 37.28
C ARG A 513 -8.16 -5.84 37.12
N TRP A 514 -9.06 -5.37 36.27
CA TRP A 514 -9.29 -3.95 36.10
C TRP A 514 -10.58 -3.53 36.77
N GLN A 515 -10.45 -2.76 37.87
CA GLN A 515 -11.57 -2.18 38.59
C GLN A 515 -12.01 -0.90 37.89
N HIS A 516 -12.78 -1.04 36.81
CA HIS A 516 -13.22 0.11 36.02
C HIS A 516 -14.31 0.91 36.76
N PRO A 517 -14.20 2.26 36.85
CA PRO A 517 -15.13 3.09 37.63
C PRO A 517 -16.60 2.95 37.26
N GLN A 518 -16.90 2.72 35.98
CA GLN A 518 -18.28 2.65 35.45
C GLN A 518 -18.74 1.22 35.14
N ARG A 519 -17.82 0.27 34.91
CA ARG A 519 -18.11 -1.08 34.45
C ARG A 519 -17.90 -2.15 35.53
N GLY A 520 -17.39 -1.75 36.68
CA GLY A 520 -16.98 -2.70 37.71
C GLY A 520 -15.74 -3.47 37.33
N LEU A 521 -15.70 -4.75 37.70
CA LEU A 521 -14.54 -5.61 37.45
C LEU A 521 -14.51 -6.09 36.00
N VAL A 522 -13.60 -5.55 35.19
CA VAL A 522 -13.36 -5.97 33.79
C VAL A 522 -12.39 -7.15 33.80
N PRO A 523 -12.74 -8.28 33.18
CA PRO A 523 -11.90 -9.47 33.18
C PRO A 523 -10.72 -9.32 32.20
N PRO A 524 -9.60 -10.07 32.42
CA PRO A 524 -8.35 -9.96 31.65
C PRO A 524 -8.51 -10.19 30.15
N ASP A 525 -9.33 -11.14 29.75
CA ASP A 525 -9.62 -11.49 28.35
C ASP A 525 -10.14 -10.30 27.52
N LYS A 526 -10.73 -9.29 28.17
CA LYS A 526 -11.21 -8.08 27.50
C LYS A 526 -10.14 -6.99 27.33
N PHE A 527 -9.20 -6.84 28.26
CA PHE A 527 -8.25 -5.73 28.21
C PHE A 527 -6.80 -6.13 27.95
N ILE A 528 -6.38 -7.35 28.25
CA ILE A 528 -5.00 -7.83 27.98
C ILE A 528 -4.68 -7.75 26.47
N PRO A 529 -5.53 -8.26 25.56
CA PRO A 529 -5.26 -8.13 24.11
C PRO A 529 -5.11 -6.67 23.67
N ILE A 530 -5.91 -5.77 24.23
CA ILE A 530 -5.81 -4.32 23.95
C ILE A 530 -4.48 -3.75 24.46
N ALA A 531 -4.08 -4.15 25.68
CA ALA A 531 -2.82 -3.73 26.29
C ALA A 531 -1.62 -4.22 25.48
N GLU A 532 -1.65 -5.42 24.94
CA GLU A 532 -0.61 -5.98 24.08
C GLU A 532 -0.49 -5.24 22.76
N GLU A 533 -1.59 -5.03 22.05
CA GLU A 533 -1.61 -4.31 20.77
C GLU A 533 -1.12 -2.85 20.92
N THR A 534 -1.54 -2.18 21.97
CA THR A 534 -1.19 -0.78 22.23
C THR A 534 0.19 -0.59 22.90
N GLY A 535 0.81 -1.68 23.40
CA GLY A 535 2.06 -1.63 24.15
C GLY A 535 1.93 -1.29 25.62
N LEU A 536 0.70 -1.05 26.09
CA LEU A 536 0.42 -0.77 27.51
C LEU A 536 0.65 -1.98 28.42
N ILE A 537 0.78 -3.17 27.84
CA ILE A 537 1.08 -4.40 28.57
C ILE A 537 2.45 -4.32 29.27
N VAL A 538 3.41 -3.55 28.75
CA VAL A 538 4.75 -3.42 29.35
C VAL A 538 4.66 -2.66 30.68
N PRO A 539 4.18 -1.41 30.75
CA PRO A 539 4.04 -0.69 32.04
C PRO A 539 3.03 -1.36 32.98
N LEU A 540 2.00 -2.03 32.46
CA LEU A 540 1.07 -2.81 33.29
C LEU A 540 1.76 -4.00 33.92
N GLY A 541 2.56 -4.74 33.18
CA GLY A 541 3.28 -5.90 33.68
C GLY A 541 4.37 -5.51 34.69
N ASP A 542 5.06 -4.39 34.50
CA ASP A 542 5.98 -3.86 35.49
C ASP A 542 5.27 -3.56 36.83
N TRP A 543 4.06 -2.95 36.75
CA TRP A 543 3.21 -2.73 37.92
C TRP A 543 2.75 -4.04 38.59
N VAL A 544 2.37 -5.05 37.78
CA VAL A 544 1.98 -6.37 38.29
C VAL A 544 3.13 -7.02 39.04
N LEU A 545 4.32 -7.07 38.42
CA LEU A 545 5.53 -7.64 39.02
C LEU A 545 5.87 -6.95 40.36
N GLU A 546 5.92 -5.62 40.35
CA GLU A 546 6.25 -4.87 41.57
C GLU A 546 5.20 -5.08 42.68
N THR A 547 3.91 -5.03 42.31
CA THR A 547 2.82 -5.17 43.27
C THR A 547 2.76 -6.58 43.85
N ALA A 548 2.85 -7.61 43.02
CA ALA A 548 2.81 -9.01 43.44
C ALA A 548 4.01 -9.36 44.33
N CYS A 549 5.22 -8.94 43.96
CA CYS A 549 6.42 -9.16 44.75
C CYS A 549 6.33 -8.47 46.13
N ARG A 550 5.78 -7.25 46.19
CA ARG A 550 5.56 -6.51 47.42
C ARG A 550 4.54 -7.19 48.33
N GLU A 551 3.38 -7.56 47.80
CA GLU A 551 2.31 -8.25 48.52
C GLU A 551 2.78 -9.58 49.17
N ILE A 552 3.49 -10.42 48.40
CA ILE A 552 4.06 -11.67 48.92
C ILE A 552 5.07 -11.39 50.04
N ARG A 553 5.90 -10.36 49.90
CA ARG A 553 6.84 -9.97 50.93
C ARG A 553 6.14 -9.44 52.19
N ASP A 554 5.06 -8.66 52.03
CA ASP A 554 4.24 -8.20 53.14
C ASP A 554 3.60 -9.37 53.90
N TRP A 555 3.04 -10.38 53.18
CA TRP A 555 2.47 -11.58 53.80
C TRP A 555 3.51 -12.37 54.57
N GLU A 556 4.75 -12.49 54.04
CA GLU A 556 5.86 -13.10 54.77
C GLU A 556 6.20 -12.36 56.06
N GLN A 557 6.23 -11.03 56.02
CA GLN A 557 6.47 -10.18 57.19
C GLN A 557 5.31 -10.22 58.20
N GLU A 558 4.08 -10.35 57.71
CA GLU A 558 2.89 -10.53 58.55
C GLU A 558 2.84 -11.93 59.18
N GLY A 559 3.75 -12.85 58.83
CA GLY A 559 3.83 -14.19 59.38
C GLY A 559 2.83 -15.17 58.76
N LEU A 560 2.23 -14.85 57.61
CA LEU A 560 1.25 -15.67 56.94
C LEU A 560 1.89 -16.89 56.25
N GLY A 561 3.20 -16.88 56.06
CA GLY A 561 3.96 -17.97 55.43
C GLY A 561 4.86 -17.46 54.28
N SER A 562 5.73 -18.34 53.83
CA SER A 562 6.69 -18.04 52.78
C SER A 562 6.32 -18.78 51.49
N TYR A 563 5.60 -18.08 50.61
CA TYR A 563 5.02 -18.64 49.39
C TYR A 563 5.77 -18.22 48.14
N ARG A 564 5.60 -18.95 47.05
CA ARG A 564 5.97 -18.52 45.69
C ARG A 564 4.87 -17.61 45.13
N ILE A 565 5.25 -16.74 44.21
CA ILE A 565 4.34 -15.96 43.41
C ILE A 565 4.61 -16.20 41.91
N ALA A 566 3.61 -16.69 41.23
CA ALA A 566 3.65 -16.88 39.78
C ALA A 566 3.02 -15.69 39.08
N ILE A 567 3.66 -15.22 38.01
CA ILE A 567 3.27 -14.01 37.27
C ILE A 567 3.40 -14.27 35.77
N ASN A 568 2.33 -14.04 35.04
CA ASN A 568 2.27 -14.16 33.60
C ASN A 568 3.08 -13.04 32.89
N LEU A 569 3.93 -13.43 31.96
CA LEU A 569 4.67 -12.50 31.09
C LEU A 569 4.13 -12.58 29.66
N SER A 570 3.73 -11.43 29.12
CA SER A 570 3.36 -11.33 27.71
C SER A 570 4.57 -11.44 26.76
N ALA A 571 4.33 -11.88 25.51
CA ALA A 571 5.34 -11.94 24.46
C ALA A 571 6.10 -10.60 24.32
N ARG A 572 5.37 -9.50 24.37
CA ARG A 572 5.93 -8.17 24.18
C ARG A 572 6.82 -7.69 25.35
N GLN A 573 6.56 -8.19 26.56
CA GLN A 573 7.45 -7.93 27.72
C GLN A 573 8.69 -8.82 27.62
N PHE A 574 8.51 -10.07 27.23
CA PHE A 574 9.60 -11.03 27.13
C PHE A 574 10.69 -10.58 26.16
N THR A 575 10.34 -10.02 25.00
CA THR A 575 11.29 -9.54 24.00
C THR A 575 11.96 -8.18 24.34
N GLN A 576 11.67 -7.57 25.50
CA GLN A 576 12.32 -6.33 25.89
C GLN A 576 13.77 -6.54 26.33
N GLN A 577 14.72 -5.82 25.72
CA GLN A 577 16.16 -5.95 25.99
C GLN A 577 16.57 -5.81 27.46
N ALA A 578 15.81 -5.05 28.25
CA ALA A 578 16.10 -4.78 29.67
C ALA A 578 15.25 -5.60 30.64
N LEU A 579 14.58 -6.69 30.20
CA LEU A 579 13.67 -7.46 31.07
C LEU A 579 14.39 -7.97 32.34
N GLY A 580 15.56 -8.60 32.19
CA GLY A 580 16.32 -9.12 33.32
C GLY A 580 16.72 -8.05 34.33
N GLU A 581 17.17 -6.87 33.85
CA GLU A 581 17.55 -5.74 34.69
C GLU A 581 16.36 -5.17 35.47
N ARG A 582 15.18 -5.11 34.84
CA ARG A 582 13.95 -4.66 35.47
C ARG A 582 13.49 -5.62 36.57
N ILE A 583 13.51 -6.93 36.28
CA ILE A 583 13.16 -7.95 37.29
C ILE A 583 14.12 -7.88 38.47
N GLU A 584 15.42 -7.79 38.22
CA GLU A 584 16.43 -7.63 39.27
C GLU A 584 16.17 -6.38 40.13
N ALA A 585 15.90 -5.24 39.49
CA ALA A 585 15.58 -4.00 40.19
C ALA A 585 14.31 -4.13 41.07
N ILE A 586 13.27 -4.81 40.59
CA ILE A 586 12.04 -5.05 41.35
C ILE A 586 12.32 -5.99 42.53
N LEU A 587 13.07 -7.06 42.33
CA LEU A 587 13.43 -7.99 43.43
C LEU A 587 14.25 -7.30 44.51
N VAL A 588 15.20 -6.45 44.12
CA VAL A 588 15.99 -5.63 45.06
C VAL A 588 15.08 -4.62 45.80
N ALA A 589 14.22 -3.90 45.08
CA ALA A 589 13.33 -2.89 45.68
C ALA A 589 12.30 -3.48 46.64
N THR A 590 11.77 -4.68 46.35
CA THR A 590 10.79 -5.35 47.18
C THR A 590 11.40 -6.22 48.28
N GLY A 591 12.68 -6.57 48.14
CA GLY A 591 13.39 -7.48 49.04
C GLY A 591 12.90 -8.94 48.95
N LEU A 592 12.22 -9.32 47.86
CA LEU A 592 11.79 -10.70 47.65
C LEU A 592 12.95 -11.55 47.20
N ALA A 593 13.11 -12.73 47.80
CA ALA A 593 14.13 -13.68 47.32
C ALA A 593 13.80 -14.16 45.90
N PRO A 594 14.77 -14.19 44.94
CA PRO A 594 14.53 -14.55 43.55
C PRO A 594 13.82 -15.90 43.35
N GLY A 595 14.16 -16.91 44.14
CA GLY A 595 13.52 -18.24 44.07
C GLY A 595 12.04 -18.26 44.51
N ARG A 596 11.50 -17.16 44.96
CA ARG A 596 10.08 -16.98 45.27
C ARG A 596 9.27 -16.46 44.10
N LEU A 597 9.94 -15.88 43.09
CA LEU A 597 9.30 -15.39 41.87
C LEU A 597 9.30 -16.53 40.82
N GLU A 598 8.13 -16.83 40.31
CA GLU A 598 7.92 -17.70 39.17
C GLU A 598 7.38 -16.86 38.01
N LEU A 599 8.00 -16.99 36.81
CA LEU A 599 7.58 -16.29 35.62
C LEU A 599 6.94 -17.30 34.68
N GLU A 600 5.71 -17.04 34.28
CA GLU A 600 4.94 -17.89 33.36
C GLU A 600 4.97 -17.30 31.95
N ILE A 601 5.36 -18.10 31.00
CA ILE A 601 5.58 -17.70 29.60
C ILE A 601 4.84 -18.70 28.72
N THR A 602 3.98 -18.22 27.83
CA THR A 602 3.23 -19.12 26.95
C THR A 602 4.14 -19.82 25.95
N GLU A 603 3.77 -21.01 25.54
CA GLU A 603 4.50 -21.84 24.58
C GLU A 603 4.83 -21.06 23.28
N SER A 604 3.90 -20.26 22.76
CA SER A 604 4.04 -19.51 21.52
C SER A 604 5.18 -18.49 21.56
N VAL A 605 5.42 -17.85 22.71
CA VAL A 605 6.51 -16.87 22.90
C VAL A 605 7.89 -17.51 22.73
N LEU A 606 8.02 -18.77 23.19
CA LEU A 606 9.29 -19.49 23.13
C LEU A 606 9.70 -19.88 21.71
N MET A 607 8.76 -19.87 20.76
CA MET A 607 8.99 -20.32 19.38
C MET A 607 9.26 -19.20 18.38
N GLU A 608 9.11 -17.91 18.75
CA GLU A 608 9.28 -16.79 17.83
C GLU A 608 10.77 -16.56 17.42
N ASP A 609 11.71 -16.63 18.37
CA ASP A 609 13.15 -16.52 18.14
C ASP A 609 13.90 -17.35 19.19
N ALA A 610 14.31 -18.55 18.80
CA ALA A 610 14.85 -19.52 19.75
C ALA A 610 16.20 -19.11 20.36
N ASP A 611 17.05 -18.41 19.59
CA ASP A 611 18.38 -17.99 20.07
C ASP A 611 18.26 -16.85 21.07
N LEU A 612 17.48 -15.83 20.76
CA LEU A 612 17.18 -14.71 21.66
C LEU A 612 16.47 -15.21 22.92
N THR A 613 15.49 -16.11 22.76
CA THR A 613 14.76 -16.74 23.85
C THR A 613 15.69 -17.47 24.80
N ALA A 614 16.63 -18.27 24.28
CA ALA A 614 17.60 -18.98 25.11
C ALA A 614 18.47 -18.03 25.93
N GLU A 615 18.92 -16.92 25.36
CA GLU A 615 19.72 -15.90 26.05
C GLU A 615 18.93 -15.25 27.19
N ILE A 616 17.69 -14.84 26.93
CA ILE A 616 16.82 -14.21 27.95
C ILE A 616 16.55 -15.20 29.11
N LEU A 617 16.16 -16.43 28.78
CA LEU A 617 15.88 -17.46 29.78
C LEU A 617 17.12 -17.79 30.63
N GLN A 618 18.30 -17.85 30.02
CA GLN A 618 19.56 -18.09 30.73
C GLN A 618 19.88 -16.96 31.72
N ARG A 619 19.62 -15.71 31.35
CA ARG A 619 19.79 -14.57 32.22
C ARG A 619 18.81 -14.59 33.40
N LEU A 620 17.55 -14.89 33.15
CA LEU A 620 16.51 -15.04 34.20
C LEU A 620 16.87 -16.17 35.17
N LYS A 621 17.37 -17.29 34.66
CA LYS A 621 17.84 -18.39 35.51
C LYS A 621 19.03 -17.99 36.38
N GLN A 622 19.95 -17.18 35.87
CA GLN A 622 21.10 -16.66 36.66
C GLN A 622 20.64 -15.76 37.80
N LEU A 623 19.53 -15.04 37.66
CA LEU A 623 18.92 -14.28 38.73
C LEU A 623 18.30 -15.19 39.82
N GLY A 624 18.09 -16.47 39.52
CA GLY A 624 17.52 -17.44 40.44
C GLY A 624 16.00 -17.49 40.48
N VAL A 625 15.31 -16.89 39.48
CA VAL A 625 13.85 -16.99 39.35
C VAL A 625 13.45 -18.34 38.75
N THR A 626 12.25 -18.79 39.05
CA THR A 626 11.65 -20.01 38.45
C THR A 626 10.97 -19.63 37.13
N ILE A 627 11.08 -20.49 36.13
CA ILE A 627 10.47 -20.27 34.82
C ILE A 627 9.51 -21.42 34.54
N ALA A 628 8.25 -21.09 34.26
CA ALA A 628 7.20 -22.02 33.88
C ALA A 628 6.74 -21.77 32.44
N ILE A 629 6.50 -22.83 31.70
CA ILE A 629 5.85 -22.72 30.37
C ILE A 629 4.36 -22.89 30.58
N ASP A 630 3.60 -21.90 30.12
CA ASP A 630 2.16 -21.83 30.25
C ASP A 630 1.42 -22.28 28.96
N ASP A 631 0.14 -22.66 29.10
CA ASP A 631 -0.73 -23.14 28.01
C ASP A 631 -0.13 -24.31 27.21
N PHE A 632 0.66 -25.19 27.86
CA PHE A 632 1.39 -26.25 27.16
C PHE A 632 0.47 -27.28 26.54
N GLY A 633 0.70 -27.56 25.24
CA GLY A 633 -0.06 -28.54 24.44
C GLY A 633 -1.08 -27.90 23.49
N THR A 634 -1.31 -26.58 23.56
CA THR A 634 -2.23 -25.87 22.65
C THR A 634 -1.52 -25.39 21.37
N GLY A 635 -0.17 -25.44 21.32
CA GLY A 635 0.68 -25.00 20.22
C GLY A 635 1.49 -26.12 19.57
N TYR A 636 2.39 -25.72 18.65
CA TYR A 636 3.33 -26.63 17.99
C TYR A 636 4.68 -26.63 18.74
N SER A 637 4.79 -27.44 19.78
CA SER A 637 6.06 -27.56 20.51
C SER A 637 7.11 -28.36 19.74
N SER A 638 8.28 -27.73 19.52
CA SER A 638 9.48 -28.51 19.20
C SER A 638 10.12 -29.02 20.48
N LEU A 639 10.03 -30.32 20.73
CA LEU A 639 10.68 -30.97 21.86
C LEU A 639 12.20 -30.71 21.92
N ALA A 640 12.84 -30.38 20.79
CA ALA A 640 14.24 -30.06 20.73
C ALA A 640 14.54 -28.73 21.46
N TYR A 641 13.71 -27.71 21.29
CA TYR A 641 13.86 -26.43 21.97
C TYR A 641 13.52 -26.53 23.46
N LEU A 642 12.46 -27.25 23.80
CA LEU A 642 12.10 -27.49 25.19
C LEU A 642 13.26 -28.13 26.00
N LYS A 643 14.00 -29.05 25.39
CA LYS A 643 15.20 -29.65 25.99
C LYS A 643 16.36 -28.63 26.15
N ALA A 644 16.47 -27.67 25.26
CA ALA A 644 17.56 -26.67 25.25
C ALA A 644 17.31 -25.53 26.24
N PHE A 645 16.03 -25.21 26.50
CA PHE A 645 15.66 -24.09 27.36
C PHE A 645 15.80 -24.41 28.85
N PRO A 646 16.33 -23.46 29.65
CA PRO A 646 16.55 -23.67 31.09
C PRO A 646 15.27 -23.43 31.90
N VAL A 647 14.18 -24.08 31.52
CA VAL A 647 12.87 -24.03 32.23
C VAL A 647 12.78 -24.99 33.40
N ASN A 648 11.87 -24.74 34.32
CA ASN A 648 11.73 -25.50 35.56
C ASN A 648 10.39 -26.25 35.58
N LYS A 649 9.34 -25.74 34.97
CA LYS A 649 7.97 -26.20 35.13
C LYS A 649 7.20 -26.19 33.83
N LEU A 650 6.23 -27.07 33.67
CA LEU A 650 5.22 -27.08 32.62
C LEU A 650 3.82 -26.97 33.24
N LYS A 651 3.02 -25.98 32.74
CA LYS A 651 1.62 -25.85 33.12
C LYS A 651 0.75 -26.50 32.05
N ILE A 652 -0.09 -27.41 32.44
CA ILE A 652 -1.01 -28.15 31.58
C ILE A 652 -2.28 -27.30 31.46
N ASP A 653 -2.62 -26.90 30.24
CA ASP A 653 -3.76 -26.00 29.99
C ASP A 653 -5.08 -26.64 30.44
N ARG A 654 -5.95 -25.80 30.99
CA ARG A 654 -7.27 -26.17 31.49
C ARG A 654 -8.16 -26.84 30.44
N SER A 655 -7.96 -26.63 29.15
CA SER A 655 -8.78 -27.25 28.09
C SER A 655 -8.65 -28.76 28.09
N PHE A 656 -7.47 -29.29 28.39
CA PHE A 656 -7.21 -30.71 28.52
C PHE A 656 -7.63 -31.29 29.89
N VAL A 657 -7.62 -30.46 30.94
CA VAL A 657 -7.97 -30.88 32.29
C VAL A 657 -9.49 -30.93 32.48
N ARG A 658 -10.23 -30.08 31.82
CA ARG A 658 -11.69 -29.95 31.96
C ARG A 658 -12.40 -31.29 31.72
N ASP A 659 -12.09 -31.94 30.62
CA ASP A 659 -12.78 -33.15 30.16
C ASP A 659 -11.96 -34.46 30.40
N ILE A 660 -10.88 -34.38 31.19
CA ILE A 660 -9.89 -35.43 31.41
C ILE A 660 -10.50 -36.76 31.94
N VAL A 661 -11.62 -36.69 32.66
CA VAL A 661 -12.32 -37.87 33.22
C VAL A 661 -13.27 -38.49 32.20
N SER A 662 -13.75 -37.69 31.22
CA SER A 662 -14.76 -38.10 30.26
C SER A 662 -14.23 -38.34 28.85
N ASP A 663 -13.15 -37.65 28.45
CA ASP A 663 -12.53 -37.81 27.15
C ASP A 663 -11.20 -38.56 27.22
N PRO A 664 -11.12 -39.80 26.63
CA PRO A 664 -9.89 -40.58 26.60
C PRO A 664 -8.72 -39.88 25.84
N ASN A 665 -9.01 -38.97 24.89
CA ASN A 665 -7.97 -38.27 24.17
C ASN A 665 -7.29 -37.21 25.06
N ASP A 666 -8.07 -36.45 25.82
CA ASP A 666 -7.53 -35.48 26.78
C ASP A 666 -6.74 -36.20 27.86
N ALA A 667 -7.24 -37.30 28.37
CA ALA A 667 -6.54 -38.15 29.33
C ALA A 667 -5.19 -38.65 28.78
N ALA A 668 -5.14 -39.06 27.52
CA ALA A 668 -3.91 -39.53 26.86
C ALA A 668 -2.91 -38.38 26.67
N ILE A 669 -3.38 -37.21 26.25
CA ILE A 669 -2.55 -36.02 26.07
C ILE A 669 -1.91 -35.59 27.40
N VAL A 670 -2.72 -35.46 28.45
CA VAL A 670 -2.22 -35.07 29.78
C VAL A 670 -1.20 -36.09 30.32
N SER A 671 -1.49 -37.40 30.18
CA SER A 671 -0.56 -38.46 30.61
C SER A 671 0.76 -38.41 29.85
N ALA A 672 0.72 -38.10 28.54
CA ALA A 672 1.91 -37.92 27.71
C ALA A 672 2.73 -36.69 28.16
N ILE A 673 2.08 -35.56 28.42
CA ILE A 673 2.73 -34.32 28.90
C ILE A 673 3.43 -34.58 30.24
N ILE A 674 2.74 -35.19 31.20
CA ILE A 674 3.32 -35.51 32.53
C ILE A 674 4.53 -36.44 32.39
N SER A 675 4.43 -37.47 31.55
CA SER A 675 5.51 -38.45 31.35
C SER A 675 6.74 -37.81 30.70
N MET A 676 6.50 -36.91 29.71
CA MET A 676 7.54 -36.13 29.03
C MET A 676 8.24 -35.17 30.01
N ALA A 677 7.48 -34.37 30.74
CA ALA A 677 8.00 -33.45 31.74
C ALA A 677 8.88 -34.14 32.76
N ARG A 678 8.40 -35.27 33.30
CA ARG A 678 9.15 -36.12 34.23
C ARG A 678 10.47 -36.61 33.63
N SER A 679 10.46 -37.05 32.36
CA SER A 679 11.66 -37.52 31.68
C SER A 679 12.70 -36.40 31.46
N MET A 680 12.23 -35.16 31.43
CA MET A 680 13.06 -33.95 31.28
C MET A 680 13.46 -33.33 32.63
N GLY A 681 12.99 -33.87 33.74
CA GLY A 681 13.24 -33.34 35.08
C GLY A 681 12.47 -32.06 35.39
N LEU A 682 11.35 -31.84 34.72
CA LEU A 682 10.49 -30.67 34.90
C LEU A 682 9.34 -31.01 35.86
N VAL A 683 8.94 -30.02 36.66
CA VAL A 683 7.74 -30.09 37.50
C VAL A 683 6.50 -29.87 36.63
N THR A 684 5.41 -30.57 36.89
CA THR A 684 4.13 -30.36 36.25
C THR A 684 3.11 -29.76 37.19
N ILE A 685 2.39 -28.74 36.72
CA ILE A 685 1.21 -28.16 37.34
C ILE A 685 0.03 -28.28 36.39
N ALA A 686 -1.12 -28.76 36.83
CA ALA A 686 -2.32 -28.83 36.03
C ALA A 686 -3.30 -27.73 36.46
N GLU A 687 -3.81 -27.04 35.45
CA GLU A 687 -4.73 -25.93 35.64
C GLU A 687 -6.20 -26.30 35.50
N GLY A 688 -7.09 -25.50 36.08
CA GLY A 688 -8.52 -25.66 35.91
C GLY A 688 -9.07 -26.90 36.60
N VAL A 689 -8.42 -27.39 37.65
CA VAL A 689 -8.92 -28.53 38.45
C VAL A 689 -10.13 -28.08 39.27
N GLU A 690 -11.31 -28.65 38.98
CA GLU A 690 -12.58 -28.28 39.59
C GLU A 690 -13.18 -29.40 40.44
N THR A 691 -12.78 -30.67 40.17
CA THR A 691 -13.37 -31.84 40.83
C THR A 691 -12.31 -32.74 41.45
N GLU A 692 -12.71 -33.49 42.49
CA GLU A 692 -11.84 -34.49 43.10
C GLU A 692 -11.44 -35.62 42.14
N ALA A 693 -12.30 -35.98 41.20
CA ALA A 693 -12.01 -37.00 40.20
C ALA A 693 -10.88 -36.56 39.24
N GLN A 694 -10.84 -35.27 38.85
CA GLN A 694 -9.74 -34.71 38.09
C GLN A 694 -8.43 -34.71 38.89
N ARG A 695 -8.48 -34.30 40.17
CA ARG A 695 -7.34 -34.34 41.08
C ARG A 695 -6.78 -35.77 41.21
N ASP A 696 -7.63 -36.75 41.48
CA ASP A 696 -7.24 -38.12 41.69
C ASP A 696 -6.62 -38.74 40.44
N PHE A 697 -7.14 -38.41 39.25
CA PHE A 697 -6.55 -38.81 37.97
C PHE A 697 -5.15 -38.22 37.80
N LEU A 698 -5.01 -36.92 37.98
CA LEU A 698 -3.73 -36.20 37.83
C LEU A 698 -2.67 -36.71 38.82
N MET A 699 -3.09 -36.98 40.06
CA MET A 699 -2.25 -37.60 41.10
C MET A 699 -1.78 -39.00 40.69
N ALA A 700 -2.67 -39.81 40.14
CA ALA A 700 -2.35 -41.17 39.68
C ALA A 700 -1.36 -41.16 38.50
N GLN A 701 -1.41 -40.12 37.62
CA GLN A 701 -0.43 -39.92 36.54
C GLN A 701 0.90 -39.36 37.05
N GLY A 702 0.96 -38.85 38.28
CA GLY A 702 2.15 -38.29 38.92
C GLY A 702 2.39 -36.83 38.62
N CYS A 703 1.33 -36.05 38.41
CA CYS A 703 1.37 -34.61 38.47
C CYS A 703 1.77 -34.15 39.88
N GLN A 704 2.65 -33.15 39.99
CA GLN A 704 3.17 -32.71 41.30
C GLN A 704 2.36 -31.56 41.90
N GLU A 705 1.89 -30.64 41.06
CA GLU A 705 1.23 -29.40 41.49
C GLU A 705 -0.12 -29.25 40.80
N LEU A 706 -1.09 -28.64 41.48
CA LEU A 706 -2.43 -28.37 40.95
C LEU A 706 -2.87 -26.95 41.22
N GLN A 707 -3.70 -26.44 40.31
CA GLN A 707 -4.37 -25.17 40.44
C GLN A 707 -5.80 -25.27 39.90
N GLY A 708 -6.77 -24.73 40.60
CA GLY A 708 -8.14 -24.71 40.14
C GLY A 708 -9.15 -24.33 41.22
N TYR A 709 -10.42 -24.30 40.84
CA TYR A 709 -11.49 -23.91 41.74
C TYR A 709 -11.73 -24.94 42.87
N LEU A 710 -11.23 -26.13 42.75
CA LEU A 710 -11.24 -27.12 43.81
C LEU A 710 -10.47 -26.63 45.05
N PHE A 711 -9.38 -25.90 44.84
CA PHE A 711 -8.51 -25.39 45.92
C PHE A 711 -8.84 -23.93 46.28
N GLY A 712 -9.34 -23.14 45.37
CA GLY A 712 -9.75 -21.78 45.61
C GLY A 712 -9.96 -20.97 44.30
N ARG A 713 -10.91 -20.06 44.34
CA ARG A 713 -11.08 -19.06 43.27
C ARG A 713 -10.09 -17.94 43.46
N PRO A 714 -9.73 -17.22 42.37
CA PRO A 714 -8.92 -16.01 42.50
C PRO A 714 -9.55 -15.00 43.46
N MET A 715 -8.82 -14.57 44.48
CA MET A 715 -9.28 -13.71 45.57
C MET A 715 -8.35 -12.49 45.72
N ASN A 716 -8.87 -11.39 46.22
CA ASN A 716 -8.06 -10.22 46.47
C ASN A 716 -7.15 -10.37 47.71
N ALA A 717 -6.14 -9.52 47.84
CA ALA A 717 -5.15 -9.60 48.92
C ALA A 717 -5.78 -9.63 50.34
N SER A 718 -6.90 -8.92 50.59
CA SER A 718 -7.57 -8.92 51.86
C SER A 718 -8.25 -10.28 52.15
N ALA A 719 -8.82 -10.93 51.13
CA ALA A 719 -9.39 -12.27 51.26
C ALA A 719 -8.30 -13.31 51.49
N VAL A 720 -7.10 -13.17 50.87
CA VAL A 720 -5.94 -14.02 51.19
C VAL A 720 -5.55 -13.91 52.65
N ARG A 721 -5.46 -12.70 53.20
CA ARG A 721 -5.18 -12.50 54.62
C ARG A 721 -6.26 -13.18 55.50
N SER A 722 -7.52 -13.07 55.12
CA SER A 722 -8.62 -13.74 55.83
C SER A 722 -8.59 -15.26 55.71
N PHE A 723 -8.09 -15.75 54.56
CA PHE A 723 -7.91 -17.20 54.33
C PHE A 723 -6.97 -17.82 55.39
N PHE A 724 -5.92 -17.08 55.83
CA PHE A 724 -5.01 -17.51 56.88
C PHE A 724 -5.50 -17.15 58.30
N GLY A 725 -6.29 -16.10 58.46
CA GLY A 725 -6.76 -15.62 59.77
C GLY A 725 -7.94 -16.39 60.35
N GLY A 726 -8.54 -17.32 59.62
CA GLY A 726 -9.67 -18.16 60.07
C GLY A 726 -9.29 -19.42 60.85
N GLN A 727 -8.03 -19.64 61.18
CA GLN A 727 -7.55 -20.74 62.03
C GLN A 727 -6.88 -20.15 63.27
N ASP A 728 -7.40 -20.48 64.43
CA ASP A 728 -6.94 -20.01 65.75
C ASP A 728 -5.42 -20.01 65.95
N GLY A 729 -4.90 -18.84 66.30
CA GLY A 729 -3.77 -18.57 67.16
C GLY A 729 -2.36 -19.08 66.87
N PRO A 730 -1.31 -18.32 67.30
CA PRO A 730 0.07 -18.50 66.90
C PRO A 730 0.68 -19.72 67.54
N GLY A 731 1.05 -20.76 66.79
CA GLY A 731 1.92 -21.79 67.30
C GLY A 731 1.58 -23.25 66.96
N GLY A 732 0.71 -23.53 66.02
CA GLY A 732 0.41 -24.88 65.61
C GLY A 732 1.14 -25.28 64.34
N ALA A 733 2.11 -26.21 64.41
CA ALA A 733 2.63 -26.92 63.26
C ALA A 733 1.45 -27.57 62.50
N VAL A 734 1.29 -27.20 61.24
CA VAL A 734 0.27 -27.78 60.36
C VAL A 734 0.72 -29.22 60.01
N SER A 735 0.36 -30.15 60.84
CA SER A 735 0.36 -31.57 60.53
C SER A 735 -1.09 -32.04 60.34
N GLY A 736 -1.46 -32.36 59.11
CA GLY A 736 -2.53 -33.26 58.72
C GLY A 736 -3.92 -32.96 59.27
N ASN A 737 -4.71 -32.23 58.51
CA ASN A 737 -6.12 -32.44 58.22
C ASN A 737 -6.73 -31.17 57.59
N ALA A 738 -6.67 -31.07 56.30
CA ALA A 738 -7.46 -30.09 55.56
C ALA A 738 -8.94 -30.46 55.69
N LYS A 739 -9.64 -29.85 56.66
CA LYS A 739 -11.10 -29.92 56.69
C LYS A 739 -11.64 -29.14 55.50
N GLN A 740 -12.44 -29.87 54.70
CA GLN A 740 -13.28 -29.41 53.62
C GLN A 740 -13.88 -28.02 53.94
N MET A 741 -13.58 -27.02 53.10
CA MET A 741 -14.39 -25.81 53.05
C MET A 741 -15.83 -26.17 52.64
N PRO A 742 -16.86 -25.70 53.36
CA PRO A 742 -18.22 -25.88 52.90
C PRO A 742 -18.40 -25.07 51.62
N LEU A 743 -18.82 -25.76 50.56
CA LEU A 743 -19.25 -25.14 49.29
C LEU A 743 -20.29 -24.06 49.61
N PRO A 744 -20.13 -22.84 49.16
CA PRO A 744 -21.23 -21.89 49.20
C PRO A 744 -22.34 -22.41 48.31
N SER A 745 -23.50 -22.68 48.91
CA SER A 745 -24.74 -23.08 48.22
C SER A 745 -24.99 -22.12 47.06
N ALA A 746 -25.06 -22.69 45.87
CA ALA A 746 -25.42 -21.98 44.63
C ALA A 746 -26.80 -21.35 44.82
N THR A 747 -26.83 -20.03 44.97
CA THR A 747 -28.02 -19.26 44.70
C THR A 747 -27.88 -18.74 43.27
N ILE A 748 -28.58 -19.43 42.39
CA ILE A 748 -28.83 -19.00 41.01
C ILE A 748 -29.66 -17.72 41.09
N GLN A 749 -29.11 -16.60 40.62
CA GLN A 749 -29.83 -15.52 39.94
C GLN A 749 -29.01 -14.97 38.82
#